data_baaf4a38d413ff4ab255d6a4cb8dbc5d
#
_entry.id   baaf4a38d413ff4ab255d6a4cb8dbc5d
#
_cell.length_a   1.000
_cell.length_b   1.000
_cell.length_c   1.000
_cell.angle_alpha   90.00
_cell.angle_beta   90.00
_cell.angle_gamma   90.00
#
_symmetry.space_group_name_H-M   'P 1'
#
loop_
_entity.id
_entity.type
_entity.pdbx_description
1 polymer ?
#
loop_
_entity_poly.entity_id
_entity_poly.type
_entity_poly.pdbx_seq_one_letter_code
_entity_poly.pdbx_strand_id
1 'polypeptide(L)'
;MACTAGTAAAQTDSLEVDTTLTLGEITVKGMRVIKKVDRQLIIPTKEMVKASSNGFELLNLMTLDGIRVDPVMQTVSSMEGGSVQVRINDIVASTQDIMALRPDEVVRVEYIDNPGIRYSDSGLKAVINYVVKRRSAGYVGGASTMQAFATGFNNSSAYFKYNYKKSEFSINYGFSYRGYDERSISNNSTYYLPDGTQKSVNYIGYNSDFMYTMNNLQLGYSLADPGKYVLDVRLFYNNYNSPNRDMRQLVQETGQPDRYLYNKVVNKDRTPSLDIYYSVNLPHNQNIMANLVGTYIGTDYKYLMSNYLFNESPEQSVKSEPLSDYSYIADGRKYSLIGEAMYTKTMKKTAFTAGARYSVSRTENDYSGTNETDAHLNSDNLYMFAQLQGNLSVINYQAGIGASYTSIHQGETGFNKWTARPQLSLSTSAIKNVFIRYSGSMGQNMPSLSQLTEVKQYMNEAVAYDGNRNLTPYNSYNNSLMVSWSMPFFDFRLTGSWYYAPDIIMNTYSPVMQEDGTYVITARPENQKSFTQKTVAANLILRPIKNVLNIALYGSYNRYESRGLSYSHNFNAWRWRASAYLMLGNWSASADIYNAPKSFFGESMTGGERNFNLNVSYKYKNLQVGVGGILVGYAQGNIYESSTTSRYYKNTGVTQIKDNGNMIYFTLSYNFSHGRKYKADQRRLSNSDNDNGIR
;
A
#
# COMPACT_ATOMS: atom_id res chain seq x y z
N MET A 1 -6.79 -64.17 33.19
CA MET A 1 -7.26 -63.32 32.10
C MET A 1 -6.61 -61.93 32.25
N ALA A 2 -5.64 -61.59 31.42
CA ALA A 2 -4.84 -60.40 31.54
C ALA A 2 -5.50 -59.25 30.74
N CYS A 3 -5.83 -58.17 31.44
CA CYS A 3 -6.17 -56.88 30.78
C CYS A 3 -4.88 -56.11 30.51
N THR A 4 -4.53 -55.97 29.26
CA THR A 4 -3.46 -55.09 28.83
C THR A 4 -4.00 -53.65 28.68
N ALA A 5 -3.52 -52.76 29.57
CA ALA A 5 -3.74 -51.32 29.44
C ALA A 5 -2.85 -50.77 28.32
N GLY A 6 -3.46 -50.32 27.24
CA GLY A 6 -2.77 -49.59 26.18
C GLY A 6 -2.44 -48.18 26.63
N THR A 7 -1.17 -47.86 26.80
CA THR A 7 -0.66 -46.51 26.98
C THR A 7 -0.76 -45.76 25.67
N ALA A 8 -1.66 -44.79 25.60
CA ALA A 8 -1.68 -43.80 24.53
C ALA A 8 -0.44 -42.92 24.69
N ALA A 9 0.57 -43.11 23.85
CA ALA A 9 1.68 -42.22 23.74
C ALA A 9 1.16 -40.87 23.13
N ALA A 10 1.21 -39.85 23.96
CA ALA A 10 1.03 -38.47 23.46
C ALA A 10 2.19 -38.16 22.50
N GLN A 11 1.90 -38.09 21.22
CA GLN A 11 2.81 -37.59 20.22
C GLN A 11 3.06 -36.11 20.53
N THR A 12 4.18 -35.83 21.18
CA THR A 12 4.76 -34.48 21.24
C THR A 12 5.16 -34.11 19.84
N ASP A 13 4.31 -33.34 19.15
CA ASP A 13 4.69 -32.64 17.93
C ASP A 13 5.86 -31.73 18.28
N SER A 14 7.07 -32.19 17.99
CA SER A 14 8.27 -31.36 18.01
C SER A 14 8.06 -30.25 17.01
N LEU A 15 8.08 -29.00 17.49
CA LEU A 15 8.16 -27.80 16.65
C LEU A 15 9.48 -27.85 15.87
N GLU A 16 9.50 -28.61 14.79
CA GLU A 16 10.42 -28.33 13.71
C GLU A 16 10.01 -26.97 13.15
N VAL A 17 10.85 -25.97 13.37
CA VAL A 17 10.86 -24.75 12.58
C VAL A 17 11.35 -25.17 11.18
N ASP A 18 10.57 -26.04 10.56
CA ASP A 18 10.84 -26.49 9.22
C ASP A 18 10.29 -25.43 8.26
N THR A 19 11.21 -24.76 7.61
CA THR A 19 10.93 -23.98 6.41
C THR A 19 10.36 -24.84 5.29
N THR A 20 10.22 -26.15 5.51
CA THR A 20 9.77 -27.11 4.51
C THR A 20 8.87 -28.20 5.11
N LEU A 21 7.58 -27.90 5.29
CA LEU A 21 6.57 -28.96 5.45
C LEU A 21 6.42 -29.69 4.10
N THR A 22 7.05 -30.87 3.96
CA THR A 22 6.69 -31.84 2.93
C THR A 22 5.33 -32.45 3.33
N LEU A 23 4.25 -31.81 2.88
CA LEU A 23 2.95 -32.45 2.89
C LEU A 23 2.94 -33.48 1.74
N GLY A 24 2.88 -34.76 2.07
CA GLY A 24 2.45 -35.81 1.14
C GLY A 24 1.09 -35.41 0.55
N GLU A 25 0.67 -36.07 -0.50
CA GLU A 25 -0.58 -35.78 -1.23
C GLU A 25 -1.80 -36.00 -0.30
N ILE A 26 -2.06 -35.03 0.61
CA ILE A 26 -3.23 -35.02 1.48
C ILE A 26 -4.36 -34.35 0.72
N THR A 27 -5.43 -35.08 0.49
CA THR A 27 -6.69 -34.52 -0.03
C THR A 27 -7.30 -33.61 1.04
N VAL A 28 -7.02 -32.29 0.96
CA VAL A 28 -7.54 -31.32 1.93
C VAL A 28 -8.99 -31.01 1.61
N LYS A 29 -9.91 -31.50 2.44
CA LYS A 29 -11.36 -31.19 2.35
C LYS A 29 -11.67 -29.89 3.13
N GLY A 30 -11.21 -28.73 2.64
CA GLY A 30 -11.47 -27.41 3.23
C GLY A 30 -10.21 -26.54 3.35
N MET A 31 -10.38 -25.23 3.49
CA MET A 31 -9.27 -24.30 3.74
C MET A 31 -8.64 -24.61 5.10
N ARG A 32 -7.33 -24.86 5.12
CA ARG A 32 -6.58 -25.11 6.35
C ARG A 32 -5.79 -23.87 6.73
N VAL A 33 -6.05 -23.34 7.92
CA VAL A 33 -5.33 -22.18 8.49
C VAL A 33 -4.54 -22.67 9.70
N ILE A 34 -3.22 -22.41 9.70
CA ILE A 34 -2.32 -22.67 10.83
C ILE A 34 -1.80 -21.32 11.32
N LYS A 35 -2.16 -20.93 12.55
CA LYS A 35 -1.74 -19.66 13.17
C LYS A 35 -0.41 -19.82 13.89
N LYS A 36 0.54 -18.91 13.64
CA LYS A 36 1.84 -18.80 14.31
C LYS A 36 1.97 -17.42 14.99
N VAL A 37 3.05 -17.18 15.71
CA VAL A 37 3.29 -15.92 16.44
C VAL A 37 3.35 -14.70 15.51
N ASP A 38 3.87 -14.87 14.30
CA ASP A 38 4.11 -13.80 13.32
C ASP A 38 3.18 -13.86 12.10
N ARG A 39 2.60 -15.05 11.82
CA ARG A 39 1.87 -15.29 10.55
C ARG A 39 0.79 -16.34 10.66
N GLN A 40 -0.03 -16.40 9.62
CA GLN A 40 -0.95 -17.50 9.35
C GLN A 40 -0.53 -18.21 8.07
N LEU A 41 -0.48 -19.55 8.09
CA LEU A 41 -0.26 -20.37 6.91
C LEU A 41 -1.63 -20.82 6.40
N ILE A 42 -1.97 -20.48 5.17
CA ILE A 42 -3.30 -20.73 4.60
C ILE A 42 -3.14 -21.54 3.32
N ILE A 43 -3.75 -22.74 3.32
CA ILE A 43 -3.73 -23.63 2.16
C ILE A 43 -5.04 -23.44 1.39
N PRO A 44 -5.00 -22.96 0.13
CA PRO A 44 -6.20 -22.76 -0.67
C PRO A 44 -6.89 -24.08 -0.99
N THR A 45 -8.23 -24.07 -1.10
CA THR A 45 -8.99 -25.24 -1.50
C THR A 45 -8.89 -25.48 -3.01
N LYS A 46 -9.22 -26.70 -3.46
CA LYS A 46 -9.27 -27.02 -4.89
C LYS A 46 -10.29 -26.15 -5.64
N GLU A 47 -11.40 -25.83 -4.98
CA GLU A 47 -12.47 -24.99 -5.52
C GLU A 47 -11.98 -23.54 -5.73
N MET A 48 -11.28 -22.95 -4.75
CA MET A 48 -10.67 -21.62 -4.89
C MET A 48 -9.66 -21.57 -6.03
N VAL A 49 -8.78 -22.58 -6.12
CA VAL A 49 -7.81 -22.71 -7.22
C VAL A 49 -8.50 -22.85 -8.58
N LYS A 50 -9.58 -23.61 -8.64
CA LYS A 50 -10.34 -23.80 -9.88
C LYS A 50 -11.08 -22.54 -10.30
N ALA A 51 -11.63 -21.79 -9.34
CA ALA A 51 -12.43 -20.58 -9.59
C ALA A 51 -11.61 -19.33 -9.88
N SER A 52 -10.28 -19.35 -9.70
CA SER A 52 -9.40 -18.19 -9.91
C SER A 52 -8.46 -18.39 -11.09
N SER A 53 -8.07 -17.29 -11.76
CA SER A 53 -7.13 -17.28 -12.89
C SER A 53 -5.75 -16.71 -12.50
N ASN A 54 -5.69 -15.90 -11.48
CA ASN A 54 -4.49 -15.16 -11.04
C ASN A 54 -4.42 -15.06 -9.51
N GLY A 55 -3.34 -14.43 -9.01
CA GLY A 55 -3.11 -14.28 -7.58
C GLY A 55 -4.12 -13.39 -6.88
N PHE A 56 -4.58 -12.28 -7.49
CA PHE A 56 -5.57 -11.38 -6.86
C PHE A 56 -6.92 -12.10 -6.66
N GLU A 57 -7.39 -12.81 -7.66
CA GLU A 57 -8.64 -13.57 -7.55
C GLU A 57 -8.55 -14.66 -6.49
N LEU A 58 -7.42 -15.40 -6.46
CA LEU A 58 -7.19 -16.42 -5.43
C LEU A 58 -7.20 -15.80 -4.03
N LEU A 59 -6.48 -14.69 -3.82
CA LEU A 59 -6.39 -14.03 -2.53
C LEU A 59 -7.76 -13.45 -2.10
N ASN A 60 -8.52 -12.93 -3.04
CA ASN A 60 -9.87 -12.42 -2.78
C ASN A 60 -10.80 -13.53 -2.27
N LEU A 61 -10.76 -14.72 -2.91
CA LEU A 61 -11.54 -15.89 -2.48
C LEU A 61 -11.10 -16.44 -1.12
N MET A 62 -9.83 -16.24 -0.73
CA MET A 62 -9.30 -16.68 0.57
C MET A 62 -9.78 -15.83 1.74
N THR A 63 -10.27 -14.62 1.49
CA THR A 63 -10.84 -13.73 2.51
C THR A 63 -9.94 -13.56 3.74
N LEU A 64 -8.78 -12.90 3.57
CA LEU A 64 -7.85 -12.68 4.69
C LEU A 64 -8.38 -11.64 5.67
N ASP A 65 -8.20 -11.92 6.96
CA ASP A 65 -8.64 -11.04 8.04
C ASP A 65 -8.01 -9.64 7.96
N GLY A 66 -8.83 -8.58 7.95
CA GLY A 66 -8.36 -7.19 7.92
C GLY A 66 -7.70 -6.75 6.61
N ILE A 67 -7.73 -7.59 5.57
CA ILE A 67 -7.20 -7.30 4.23
C ILE A 67 -8.33 -7.10 3.25
N ARG A 68 -8.25 -6.04 2.48
CA ARG A 68 -9.04 -5.80 1.29
C ARG A 68 -8.22 -6.19 0.06
N VAL A 69 -8.76 -7.09 -0.72
CA VAL A 69 -8.26 -7.40 -2.05
C VAL A 69 -9.26 -6.89 -3.07
N ASP A 70 -8.79 -6.15 -4.03
CA ASP A 70 -9.59 -5.66 -5.15
C ASP A 70 -8.99 -6.19 -6.46
N PRO A 71 -9.53 -7.28 -7.02
CA PRO A 71 -9.01 -7.86 -8.26
C PRO A 71 -9.22 -6.95 -9.47
N VAL A 72 -10.19 -6.03 -9.39
CA VAL A 72 -10.56 -5.08 -10.45
C VAL A 72 -9.54 -3.94 -10.50
N MET A 73 -9.30 -3.31 -9.35
CA MET A 73 -8.29 -2.26 -9.21
C MET A 73 -6.86 -2.84 -9.08
N GLN A 74 -6.73 -4.17 -9.00
CA GLN A 74 -5.46 -4.88 -8.82
C GLN A 74 -4.68 -4.40 -7.59
N THR A 75 -5.40 -4.18 -6.48
CA THR A 75 -4.84 -3.67 -5.24
C THR A 75 -5.06 -4.62 -4.05
N VAL A 76 -4.12 -4.56 -3.12
CA VAL A 76 -4.23 -5.22 -1.81
C VAL A 76 -3.95 -4.16 -0.75
N SER A 77 -4.86 -3.97 0.18
CA SER A 77 -4.75 -2.94 1.22
C SER A 77 -5.20 -3.43 2.58
N SER A 78 -4.73 -2.78 3.63
CA SER A 78 -5.21 -3.04 4.99
C SER A 78 -6.48 -2.24 5.29
N MET A 79 -7.48 -2.89 5.88
CA MET A 79 -8.70 -2.24 6.35
C MET A 79 -8.43 -1.30 7.54
N GLU A 80 -7.35 -1.54 8.29
CA GLU A 80 -6.97 -0.75 9.46
C GLU A 80 -6.04 0.43 9.12
N GLY A 81 -5.66 0.59 7.84
CA GLY A 81 -4.65 1.53 7.37
C GLY A 81 -3.24 0.91 7.38
N GLY A 82 -2.27 1.63 6.80
CA GLY A 82 -0.91 1.15 6.58
C GLY A 82 -0.76 0.32 5.30
N SER A 83 0.46 0.12 4.84
CA SER A 83 0.76 -0.57 3.60
C SER A 83 0.76 -2.09 3.76
N VAL A 84 0.40 -2.80 2.69
CA VAL A 84 0.48 -4.26 2.59
C VAL A 84 1.46 -4.61 1.47
N GLN A 85 2.45 -5.42 1.79
CA GLN A 85 3.41 -5.90 0.81
C GLN A 85 3.02 -7.31 0.36
N VAL A 86 2.86 -7.52 -0.94
CA VAL A 86 2.63 -8.84 -1.52
C VAL A 86 3.95 -9.42 -2.02
N ARG A 87 4.14 -10.73 -1.85
CA ARG A 87 5.34 -11.48 -2.24
C ARG A 87 5.00 -12.78 -2.92
N ILE A 88 5.91 -13.27 -3.74
CA ILE A 88 5.88 -14.63 -4.30
C ILE A 88 7.22 -15.28 -3.99
N ASN A 89 7.20 -16.39 -3.24
CA ASN A 89 8.40 -17.04 -2.68
C ASN A 89 9.32 -16.02 -1.98
N ASP A 90 8.72 -15.18 -1.13
CA ASP A 90 9.35 -14.07 -0.38
C ASP A 90 9.98 -12.94 -1.22
N ILE A 91 9.82 -12.94 -2.52
CA ILE A 91 10.20 -11.83 -3.41
C ILE A 91 9.04 -10.83 -3.43
N VAL A 92 9.30 -9.53 -3.25
CA VAL A 92 8.26 -8.51 -3.46
C VAL A 92 7.70 -8.66 -4.87
N ALA A 93 6.40 -8.83 -4.95
CA ALA A 93 5.67 -9.02 -6.19
C ALA A 93 5.12 -7.68 -6.67
N SER A 94 5.37 -7.38 -7.93
CA SER A 94 4.65 -6.32 -8.63
C SER A 94 3.19 -6.75 -8.88
N THR A 95 2.33 -5.81 -9.22
CA THR A 95 0.96 -6.11 -9.68
C THR A 95 0.98 -7.15 -10.81
N GLN A 96 1.94 -7.05 -11.74
CA GLN A 96 2.11 -7.95 -12.87
C GLN A 96 2.53 -9.36 -12.43
N ASP A 97 3.38 -9.48 -11.41
CA ASP A 97 3.75 -10.78 -10.84
C ASP A 97 2.54 -11.50 -10.23
N ILE A 98 1.66 -10.75 -9.53
CA ILE A 98 0.45 -11.29 -8.92
C ILE A 98 -0.58 -11.68 -10.00
N MET A 99 -0.71 -10.89 -11.06
CA MET A 99 -1.53 -11.22 -12.23
C MET A 99 -1.00 -12.44 -12.98
N ALA A 100 0.34 -12.58 -13.06
CA ALA A 100 1.01 -13.73 -13.67
C ALA A 100 0.99 -15.01 -12.80
N LEU A 101 0.57 -14.91 -11.55
CA LEU A 101 0.59 -16.01 -10.60
C LEU A 101 -0.53 -17.01 -10.92
N ARG A 102 -0.16 -18.23 -11.22
CA ARG A 102 -1.12 -19.32 -11.45
C ARG A 102 -1.59 -19.92 -10.12
N PRO A 103 -2.90 -19.95 -9.86
CA PRO A 103 -3.45 -20.52 -8.63
C PRO A 103 -3.09 -21.99 -8.38
N ASP A 104 -2.94 -22.79 -9.44
CA ASP A 104 -2.57 -24.22 -9.34
C ASP A 104 -1.10 -24.46 -8.99
N GLU A 105 -0.27 -23.44 -8.99
CA GLU A 105 1.12 -23.47 -8.52
C GLU A 105 1.25 -23.09 -7.05
N VAL A 106 0.23 -22.44 -6.47
CA VAL A 106 0.24 -22.02 -5.06
C VAL A 106 0.12 -23.22 -4.15
N VAL A 107 1.12 -23.41 -3.28
CA VAL A 107 1.15 -24.43 -2.25
C VAL A 107 0.42 -23.95 -0.99
N ARG A 108 0.70 -22.70 -0.60
CA ARG A 108 0.09 -21.99 0.53
C ARG A 108 0.29 -20.49 0.37
N VAL A 109 -0.50 -19.73 1.11
CA VAL A 109 -0.29 -18.29 1.32
C VAL A 109 0.13 -18.10 2.79
N GLU A 110 1.20 -17.36 3.01
CA GLU A 110 1.65 -16.94 4.32
C GLU A 110 1.20 -15.50 4.55
N TYR A 111 0.23 -15.33 5.42
CA TYR A 111 -0.26 -14.02 5.81
C TYR A 111 0.46 -13.60 7.08
N ILE A 112 1.47 -12.73 6.95
CA ILE A 112 2.28 -12.18 8.04
C ILE A 112 1.59 -10.92 8.52
N ASP A 113 0.69 -11.06 9.46
CA ASP A 113 -0.11 -9.99 10.06
C ASP A 113 0.57 -9.33 11.27
N ASN A 114 1.80 -9.73 11.57
CA ASN A 114 2.69 -9.15 12.55
C ASN A 114 4.13 -9.16 12.01
N PRO A 115 4.46 -8.26 11.07
CA PRO A 115 5.81 -8.17 10.52
C PRO A 115 6.86 -7.98 11.61
N GLY A 116 7.96 -8.73 11.54
CA GLY A 116 9.03 -8.69 12.53
C GLY A 116 9.83 -7.38 12.47
N ILE A 117 10.82 -7.26 13.37
CA ILE A 117 11.63 -6.06 13.59
C ILE A 117 12.33 -5.54 12.32
N ARG A 118 12.63 -6.40 11.37
CA ARG A 118 13.19 -6.01 10.07
C ARG A 118 12.33 -4.95 9.36
N TYR A 119 11.02 -4.93 9.59
CA TYR A 119 10.06 -4.05 8.94
C TYR A 119 9.63 -2.84 9.79
N SER A 120 10.25 -2.63 10.93
CA SER A 120 9.83 -1.61 11.90
C SER A 120 9.88 -0.16 11.38
N ASP A 121 10.59 0.09 10.29
CA ASP A 121 10.74 1.40 9.65
C ASP A 121 10.00 1.53 8.31
N SER A 122 9.35 0.46 7.84
CA SER A 122 8.72 0.45 6.51
C SER A 122 7.25 0.84 6.53
N GLY A 123 6.65 1.09 7.70
CA GLY A 123 5.21 1.36 7.83
C GLY A 123 4.31 0.20 7.39
N LEU A 124 4.88 -1.00 7.21
CA LEU A 124 4.14 -2.18 6.77
C LEU A 124 3.21 -2.69 7.87
N LYS A 125 1.94 -2.81 7.54
CA LYS A 125 0.91 -3.41 8.40
C LYS A 125 0.89 -4.92 8.25
N ALA A 126 1.10 -5.43 7.04
CA ALA A 126 1.10 -6.86 6.75
C ALA A 126 1.99 -7.21 5.55
N VAL A 127 2.42 -8.47 5.51
CA VAL A 127 3.05 -9.07 4.33
C VAL A 127 2.27 -10.32 3.93
N ILE A 128 1.95 -10.47 2.65
CA ILE A 128 1.27 -11.63 2.09
C ILE A 128 2.26 -12.32 1.15
N ASN A 129 2.64 -13.55 1.46
CA ASN A 129 3.61 -14.30 0.68
C ASN A 129 2.98 -15.55 0.06
N TYR A 130 2.91 -15.60 -1.25
CA TYR A 130 2.54 -16.82 -1.98
C TYR A 130 3.74 -17.75 -2.07
N VAL A 131 3.61 -18.93 -1.49
CA VAL A 131 4.59 -20.01 -1.67
C VAL A 131 4.15 -20.87 -2.84
N VAL A 132 4.93 -20.84 -3.92
CA VAL A 132 4.58 -21.49 -5.18
C VAL A 132 5.56 -22.60 -5.54
N LYS A 133 5.09 -23.58 -6.30
CA LYS A 133 5.92 -24.60 -6.95
C LYS A 133 6.69 -23.96 -8.12
N ARG A 134 7.93 -24.37 -8.30
CA ARG A 134 8.77 -23.99 -9.45
C ARG A 134 8.82 -25.13 -10.49
N ARG A 135 9.06 -24.81 -11.75
CA ARG A 135 9.24 -25.83 -12.81
C ARG A 135 10.72 -26.15 -13.02
N SER A 136 11.04 -27.43 -13.16
CA SER A 136 12.42 -27.88 -13.50
C SER A 136 12.73 -27.74 -14.98
N ALA A 137 11.70 -27.80 -15.83
CA ALA A 137 11.81 -27.62 -17.26
C ALA A 137 10.44 -27.22 -17.82
N GLY A 138 10.44 -26.43 -18.89
CA GLY A 138 9.23 -26.03 -19.59
C GLY A 138 8.98 -24.53 -19.53
N TYR A 139 7.75 -24.14 -19.86
CA TYR A 139 7.36 -22.74 -19.95
C TYR A 139 5.97 -22.49 -19.36
N VAL A 140 5.76 -21.24 -18.97
CA VAL A 140 4.46 -20.72 -18.51
C VAL A 140 4.27 -19.35 -19.14
N GLY A 141 3.09 -19.08 -19.66
CA GLY A 141 2.76 -17.78 -20.19
C GLY A 141 1.28 -17.49 -20.08
N GLY A 142 0.94 -16.22 -20.22
CA GLY A 142 -0.46 -15.78 -20.22
C GLY A 142 -0.61 -14.31 -20.50
N ALA A 143 -1.84 -13.92 -20.76
CA ALA A 143 -2.26 -12.54 -20.90
C ALA A 143 -3.63 -12.35 -20.27
N SER A 144 -3.87 -11.16 -19.73
CA SER A 144 -5.16 -10.77 -19.18
C SER A 144 -5.46 -9.32 -19.51
N THR A 145 -6.73 -9.01 -19.69
CA THR A 145 -7.21 -7.64 -19.83
C THR A 145 -8.50 -7.47 -19.06
N MET A 146 -8.68 -6.28 -18.53
CA MET A 146 -9.91 -5.76 -17.98
C MET A 146 -10.17 -4.41 -18.64
N GLN A 147 -11.33 -4.28 -19.30
CA GLN A 147 -11.69 -3.11 -20.07
C GLN A 147 -13.11 -2.68 -19.71
N ALA A 148 -13.29 -1.40 -19.36
CA ALA A 148 -14.62 -0.81 -19.24
C ALA A 148 -15.23 -0.50 -20.62
N PHE A 149 -16.57 -0.52 -20.70
CA PHE A 149 -17.27 -0.27 -21.98
C PHE A 149 -17.48 1.22 -22.25
N ALA A 150 -17.81 2.01 -21.23
CA ALA A 150 -18.24 3.40 -21.38
C ALA A 150 -17.25 4.42 -20.78
N THR A 151 -16.16 3.97 -20.18
CA THR A 151 -15.21 4.80 -19.47
C THR A 151 -13.79 4.46 -19.90
N GLY A 152 -12.90 5.45 -19.93
CA GLY A 152 -11.47 5.25 -20.17
C GLY A 152 -10.79 4.49 -19.03
N PHE A 153 -11.02 3.18 -18.94
CA PHE A 153 -10.48 2.33 -17.90
C PHE A 153 -9.98 1.00 -18.50
N ASN A 154 -8.69 0.76 -18.39
CA ASN A 154 -8.05 -0.50 -18.79
C ASN A 154 -6.99 -0.93 -17.80
N ASN A 155 -6.91 -2.23 -17.53
CA ASN A 155 -5.78 -2.91 -16.90
C ASN A 155 -5.45 -4.15 -17.73
N SER A 156 -4.26 -4.22 -18.29
CA SER A 156 -3.80 -5.33 -19.12
C SER A 156 -2.44 -5.83 -18.64
N SER A 157 -2.20 -7.13 -18.77
CA SER A 157 -0.90 -7.71 -18.46
C SER A 157 -0.59 -8.89 -19.37
N ALA A 158 0.70 -9.14 -19.61
CA ALA A 158 1.20 -10.33 -20.29
C ALA A 158 2.48 -10.78 -19.61
N TYR A 159 2.69 -12.09 -19.57
CA TYR A 159 3.89 -12.66 -18.98
C TYR A 159 4.33 -13.92 -19.69
N PHE A 160 5.65 -14.20 -19.62
CA PHE A 160 6.23 -15.44 -20.08
C PHE A 160 7.39 -15.83 -19.18
N LYS A 161 7.48 -17.12 -18.78
CA LYS A 161 8.56 -17.71 -17.99
C LYS A 161 9.06 -18.96 -18.69
N TYR A 162 10.38 -19.08 -18.81
CA TYR A 162 11.04 -20.25 -19.35
C TYR A 162 12.00 -20.83 -18.31
N ASN A 163 11.86 -22.13 -18.06
CA ASN A 163 12.64 -22.87 -17.07
C ASN A 163 13.52 -23.90 -17.76
N TYR A 164 14.80 -23.86 -17.44
CA TYR A 164 15.78 -24.83 -17.94
C TYR A 164 16.73 -25.25 -16.82
N LYS A 165 16.61 -26.49 -16.33
CA LYS A 165 17.37 -27.00 -15.19
C LYS A 165 17.20 -26.11 -13.95
N LYS A 166 18.29 -25.49 -13.48
CA LYS A 166 18.32 -24.61 -12.32
C LYS A 166 17.97 -23.15 -12.63
N SER A 167 17.87 -22.81 -13.93
CA SER A 167 17.63 -21.44 -14.39
C SER A 167 16.19 -21.19 -14.75
N GLU A 168 15.70 -20.00 -14.42
CA GLU A 168 14.41 -19.45 -14.87
C GLU A 168 14.63 -18.06 -15.45
N PHE A 169 14.09 -17.83 -16.65
CA PHE A 169 14.03 -16.53 -17.31
C PHE A 169 12.59 -16.08 -17.33
N SER A 170 12.33 -14.80 -17.02
CA SER A 170 10.98 -14.25 -17.02
C SER A 170 10.93 -12.88 -17.67
N ILE A 171 9.79 -12.60 -18.32
CA ILE A 171 9.38 -11.28 -18.77
C ILE A 171 7.93 -11.07 -18.35
N ASN A 172 7.67 -9.95 -17.70
CA ASN A 172 6.34 -9.53 -17.32
C ASN A 172 6.12 -8.09 -17.82
N TYR A 173 4.96 -7.83 -18.41
CA TYR A 173 4.55 -6.51 -18.84
C TYR A 173 3.16 -6.20 -18.31
N GLY A 174 2.95 -4.96 -17.85
CA GLY A 174 1.68 -4.45 -17.40
C GLY A 174 1.40 -3.07 -17.96
N PHE A 175 0.14 -2.84 -18.32
CA PHE A 175 -0.36 -1.58 -18.81
C PHE A 175 -1.63 -1.19 -18.06
N SER A 176 -1.70 0.07 -17.63
CA SER A 176 -2.91 0.66 -17.04
C SER A 176 -3.22 1.98 -17.73
N TYR A 177 -4.50 2.21 -18.01
CA TYR A 177 -5.01 3.45 -18.58
C TYR A 177 -6.21 3.93 -17.77
N ARG A 178 -6.24 5.24 -17.53
CA ARG A 178 -7.42 5.96 -17.00
C ARG A 178 -7.60 7.23 -17.82
N GLY A 179 -8.84 7.47 -18.22
CA GLY A 179 -9.25 8.67 -18.91
C GLY A 179 -10.67 9.06 -18.50
N TYR A 180 -10.81 10.19 -17.83
CA TYR A 180 -12.06 10.69 -17.28
C TYR A 180 -12.28 12.13 -17.77
N ASP A 181 -13.50 12.44 -18.15
CA ASP A 181 -13.90 13.75 -18.66
C ASP A 181 -14.88 14.45 -17.71
N GLU A 182 -15.57 13.69 -16.85
CA GLU A 182 -16.56 14.18 -15.89
C GLU A 182 -16.01 14.16 -14.45
N ARG A 183 -14.77 14.67 -14.28
CA ARG A 183 -14.17 14.89 -12.97
C ARG A 183 -14.34 16.37 -12.58
N SER A 184 -14.87 16.66 -11.40
CA SER A 184 -14.99 18.02 -10.86
C SER A 184 -14.47 18.11 -9.43
N ILE A 185 -13.94 19.30 -9.08
CA ILE A 185 -13.46 19.59 -7.72
C ILE A 185 -14.10 20.91 -7.28
N SER A 186 -14.89 20.86 -6.22
CA SER A 186 -15.53 22.02 -5.61
C SER A 186 -15.04 22.21 -4.18
N ASN A 187 -14.81 23.45 -3.78
CA ASN A 187 -14.37 23.80 -2.44
C ASN A 187 -15.15 25.02 -1.91
N ASN A 188 -15.38 25.03 -0.62
CA ASN A 188 -15.87 26.22 0.10
C ASN A 188 -14.83 26.57 1.16
N SER A 189 -14.20 27.74 1.01
CA SER A 189 -13.09 28.21 1.84
C SER A 189 -13.46 29.45 2.62
N THR A 190 -13.10 29.51 3.90
CA THR A 190 -13.20 30.71 4.73
C THR A 190 -11.84 31.01 5.33
N TYR A 191 -11.39 32.25 5.12
CA TYR A 191 -10.10 32.77 5.59
C TYR A 191 -10.36 33.77 6.71
N TYR A 192 -9.60 33.63 7.81
CA TYR A 192 -9.63 34.51 8.99
C TYR A 192 -8.27 35.21 9.05
N LEU A 193 -8.19 36.48 8.65
CA LEU A 193 -6.94 37.21 8.55
C LEU A 193 -6.60 37.95 9.86
N PRO A 194 -5.31 38.26 10.10
CA PRO A 194 -4.86 38.92 11.31
C PRO A 194 -5.44 40.32 11.54
N ASP A 195 -5.81 41.01 10.49
CA ASP A 195 -6.48 42.33 10.52
C ASP A 195 -7.95 42.27 10.92
N GLY A 196 -8.49 41.07 11.23
CA GLY A 196 -9.90 40.84 11.54
C GLY A 196 -10.77 40.59 10.32
N THR A 197 -10.24 40.69 9.11
CA THR A 197 -11.00 40.42 7.87
C THR A 197 -11.35 38.93 7.79
N GLN A 198 -12.63 38.67 7.45
CA GLN A 198 -13.10 37.32 7.11
C GLN A 198 -13.52 37.31 5.64
N LYS A 199 -12.91 36.38 4.86
CA LYS A 199 -13.24 36.16 3.46
C LYS A 199 -13.83 34.78 3.27
N SER A 200 -14.95 34.70 2.52
CA SER A 200 -15.53 33.42 2.11
C SER A 200 -15.50 33.32 0.60
N VAL A 201 -14.92 32.23 0.10
CA VAL A 201 -14.73 31.98 -1.33
C VAL A 201 -15.32 30.62 -1.67
N ASN A 202 -16.19 30.60 -2.67
CA ASN A 202 -16.79 29.37 -3.18
C ASN A 202 -16.15 29.02 -4.53
N TYR A 203 -15.54 27.86 -4.63
CA TYR A 203 -14.94 27.30 -5.84
C TYR A 203 -15.88 26.23 -6.38
N ILE A 204 -16.58 26.52 -7.47
CA ILE A 204 -17.53 25.60 -8.12
C ILE A 204 -16.84 24.88 -9.24
N GLY A 205 -16.66 23.57 -9.11
CA GLY A 205 -15.94 22.75 -10.10
C GLY A 205 -16.72 22.51 -11.39
N TYR A 206 -16.09 22.77 -12.52
CA TYR A 206 -16.50 22.29 -13.83
C TYR A 206 -15.88 20.92 -14.12
N ASN A 207 -16.47 20.18 -15.06
CA ASN A 207 -15.89 18.95 -15.59
C ASN A 207 -14.50 19.22 -16.17
N SER A 208 -13.54 18.35 -15.85
CA SER A 208 -12.13 18.54 -16.15
C SER A 208 -11.48 17.22 -16.52
N ASP A 209 -10.59 17.28 -17.50
CA ASP A 209 -9.88 16.11 -18.01
C ASP A 209 -8.92 15.53 -16.97
N PHE A 210 -8.93 14.22 -16.84
CA PHE A 210 -7.98 13.48 -16.04
C PHE A 210 -7.55 12.23 -16.80
N MET A 211 -6.27 12.16 -17.17
CA MET A 211 -5.74 11.03 -17.92
C MET A 211 -4.37 10.60 -17.40
N TYR A 212 -4.16 9.29 -17.32
CA TYR A 212 -2.82 8.74 -17.19
C TYR A 212 -2.67 7.38 -17.84
N THR A 213 -1.44 7.06 -18.18
CA THR A 213 -0.97 5.72 -18.56
C THR A 213 0.16 5.29 -17.62
N MET A 214 0.22 4.00 -17.33
CA MET A 214 1.31 3.38 -16.59
C MET A 214 1.77 2.13 -17.31
N ASN A 215 3.07 2.06 -17.61
CA ASN A 215 3.71 0.90 -18.21
C ASN A 215 4.74 0.33 -17.23
N ASN A 216 4.70 -0.98 -17.01
CA ASN A 216 5.60 -1.69 -16.12
C ASN A 216 6.22 -2.86 -16.89
N LEU A 217 7.55 -2.87 -17.02
CA LEU A 217 8.29 -3.98 -17.62
C LEU A 217 9.22 -4.58 -16.57
N GLN A 218 9.22 -5.90 -16.45
CA GLN A 218 10.13 -6.62 -15.58
C GLN A 218 10.80 -7.75 -16.37
N LEU A 219 12.13 -7.78 -16.34
CA LEU A 219 12.94 -8.89 -16.79
C LEU A 219 13.56 -9.60 -15.58
N GLY A 220 13.51 -10.91 -15.54
CA GLY A 220 14.02 -11.69 -14.41
C GLY A 220 14.89 -12.86 -14.85
N TYR A 221 15.96 -13.08 -14.09
CA TYR A 221 16.77 -14.29 -14.14
C TYR A 221 16.89 -14.86 -12.72
N SER A 222 16.62 -16.15 -12.57
CA SER A 222 16.76 -16.81 -11.29
C SER A 222 17.51 -18.13 -11.47
N LEU A 223 18.54 -18.35 -10.66
CA LEU A 223 19.32 -19.58 -10.58
C LEU A 223 19.15 -20.17 -9.17
N ALA A 224 18.58 -21.36 -9.05
CA ALA A 224 18.34 -21.98 -7.76
C ALA A 224 18.71 -23.46 -7.74
N ASP A 225 19.43 -23.87 -6.67
CA ASP A 225 19.63 -25.26 -6.30
C ASP A 225 18.86 -25.51 -5.00
N PRO A 226 17.70 -26.20 -5.03
CA PRO A 226 16.85 -26.40 -3.88
C PRO A 226 17.61 -26.91 -2.66
N GLY A 227 17.43 -26.22 -1.51
CA GLY A 227 18.12 -26.54 -0.25
C GLY A 227 19.58 -26.06 -0.16
N LYS A 228 20.15 -25.44 -1.20
CA LYS A 228 21.54 -24.95 -1.19
C LYS A 228 21.64 -23.45 -1.37
N TYR A 229 21.21 -22.92 -2.53
CA TYR A 229 21.33 -21.49 -2.82
C TYR A 229 20.24 -21.00 -3.78
N VAL A 230 20.00 -19.70 -3.76
CA VAL A 230 19.20 -18.94 -4.73
C VAL A 230 19.96 -17.69 -5.12
N LEU A 231 20.10 -17.43 -6.42
CA LEU A 231 20.43 -16.14 -7.00
C LEU A 231 19.23 -15.67 -7.81
N ASP A 232 18.79 -14.43 -7.59
CA ASP A 232 17.66 -13.83 -8.32
C ASP A 232 18.05 -12.40 -8.72
N VAL A 233 17.97 -12.12 -10.02
CA VAL A 233 18.33 -10.82 -10.61
C VAL A 233 17.12 -10.32 -11.38
N ARG A 234 16.69 -9.07 -11.10
CA ARG A 234 15.54 -8.46 -11.74
C ARG A 234 15.86 -7.05 -12.20
N LEU A 235 15.46 -6.75 -13.40
CA LEU A 235 15.42 -5.40 -13.95
C LEU A 235 13.97 -4.96 -14.06
N PHE A 236 13.64 -3.85 -13.42
CA PHE A 236 12.34 -3.20 -13.49
C PHE A 236 12.46 -1.91 -14.29
N TYR A 237 11.44 -1.59 -15.05
CA TYR A 237 11.24 -0.28 -15.65
C TYR A 237 9.79 0.12 -15.52
N ASN A 238 9.55 1.16 -14.72
CA ASN A 238 8.22 1.76 -14.57
C ASN A 238 8.20 3.10 -15.29
N ASN A 239 7.13 3.36 -16.04
CA ASN A 239 6.88 4.62 -16.68
C ASN A 239 5.43 5.05 -16.38
N TYR A 240 5.29 6.18 -15.73
CA TYR A 240 4.02 6.85 -15.49
C TYR A 240 3.97 8.12 -16.35
N ASN A 241 2.85 8.37 -17.03
CA ASN A 241 2.63 9.56 -17.83
C ASN A 241 1.20 10.04 -17.65
N SER A 242 1.04 11.23 -17.05
CA SER A 242 -0.22 11.94 -16.89
C SER A 242 -0.13 13.31 -17.59
N PRO A 243 -0.55 13.38 -18.86
CA PRO A 243 -0.49 14.63 -19.61
C PRO A 243 -1.58 15.64 -19.21
N ASN A 244 -2.69 15.14 -18.65
CA ASN A 244 -3.83 15.94 -18.24
C ASN A 244 -4.29 15.52 -16.85
N ARG A 245 -4.25 16.48 -15.94
CA ARG A 245 -4.88 16.42 -14.62
C ARG A 245 -5.39 17.82 -14.32
N ASP A 246 -6.41 18.20 -15.09
CA ASP A 246 -6.91 19.56 -15.10
C ASP A 246 -7.89 19.79 -13.95
N MET A 247 -7.99 21.02 -13.49
CA MET A 247 -9.01 21.49 -12.56
C MET A 247 -9.54 22.84 -13.07
N ARG A 248 -10.85 22.93 -13.23
CA ARG A 248 -11.56 24.11 -13.75
C ARG A 248 -12.60 24.51 -12.73
N GLN A 249 -12.56 25.77 -12.27
CA GLN A 249 -13.44 26.25 -11.23
C GLN A 249 -13.94 27.67 -11.50
N LEU A 250 -15.23 27.91 -11.25
CA LEU A 250 -15.78 29.25 -11.03
C LEU A 250 -15.44 29.67 -9.60
N VAL A 251 -14.83 30.80 -9.43
CA VAL A 251 -14.45 31.38 -8.13
C VAL A 251 -15.36 32.53 -7.80
N GLN A 252 -16.13 32.40 -6.73
CA GLN A 252 -17.07 33.39 -6.25
C GLN A 252 -16.66 33.90 -4.87
N GLU A 253 -16.37 35.19 -4.77
CA GLU A 253 -16.02 35.88 -3.52
C GLU A 253 -16.98 37.07 -3.33
N THR A 254 -17.55 37.21 -2.13
CA THR A 254 -18.49 38.29 -1.83
C THR A 254 -17.86 39.67 -2.06
N GLY A 255 -18.50 40.48 -2.90
CA GLY A 255 -18.05 41.84 -3.21
C GLY A 255 -16.93 41.93 -4.27
N GLN A 256 -16.57 40.80 -4.89
CA GLN A 256 -15.61 40.75 -6.00
C GLN A 256 -16.29 40.21 -7.26
N PRO A 257 -15.81 40.56 -8.46
CA PRO A 257 -16.25 39.93 -9.70
C PRO A 257 -15.95 38.43 -9.69
N ASP A 258 -16.83 37.66 -10.33
CA ASP A 258 -16.60 36.22 -10.53
C ASP A 258 -15.35 35.98 -11.37
N ARG A 259 -14.56 34.97 -11.01
CA ARG A 259 -13.30 34.60 -11.68
C ARG A 259 -13.36 33.15 -12.13
N TYR A 260 -12.56 32.83 -13.12
CA TYR A 260 -12.37 31.47 -13.61
C TYR A 260 -10.94 31.03 -13.32
N LEU A 261 -10.79 29.99 -12.50
CA LEU A 261 -9.51 29.38 -12.15
C LEU A 261 -9.30 28.12 -12.98
N TYR A 262 -8.20 28.07 -13.71
CA TYR A 262 -7.76 26.93 -14.49
C TYR A 262 -6.41 26.43 -13.99
N ASN A 263 -6.35 25.19 -13.52
CA ASN A 263 -5.11 24.54 -13.13
C ASN A 263 -4.87 23.34 -14.03
N LYS A 264 -3.62 23.18 -14.48
CA LYS A 264 -3.16 22.05 -15.26
C LYS A 264 -1.96 21.40 -14.60
N VAL A 265 -2.01 20.08 -14.42
CA VAL A 265 -0.88 19.28 -13.94
C VAL A 265 -0.47 18.30 -15.01
N VAL A 266 0.83 18.27 -15.31
CA VAL A 266 1.48 17.27 -16.16
C VAL A 266 2.52 16.56 -15.29
N ASN A 267 2.49 15.22 -15.25
CA ASN A 267 3.49 14.45 -14.53
C ASN A 267 4.00 13.27 -15.35
N LYS A 268 5.33 13.09 -15.40
CA LYS A 268 5.99 11.96 -16.05
C LYS A 268 7.08 11.44 -15.13
N ASP A 269 6.97 10.16 -14.76
CA ASP A 269 7.99 9.47 -13.96
C ASP A 269 8.59 8.31 -14.74
N ARG A 270 9.91 8.13 -14.63
CA ARG A 270 10.67 7.00 -15.21
C ARG A 270 11.54 6.40 -14.11
N THR A 271 11.30 5.14 -13.82
CA THR A 271 11.97 4.47 -12.69
C THR A 271 12.57 3.13 -13.12
N PRO A 272 13.78 3.11 -13.73
CA PRO A 272 14.56 1.88 -13.84
C PRO A 272 15.14 1.48 -12.48
N SER A 273 15.09 0.16 -12.18
CA SER A 273 15.66 -0.41 -10.95
C SER A 273 16.25 -1.78 -11.20
N LEU A 274 17.43 -2.04 -10.66
CA LEU A 274 18.10 -3.35 -10.67
C LEU A 274 18.09 -3.92 -9.25
N ASP A 275 17.57 -5.13 -9.09
CA ASP A 275 17.49 -5.86 -7.83
C ASP A 275 18.24 -7.19 -7.93
N ILE A 276 19.25 -7.37 -7.09
CA ILE A 276 20.07 -8.57 -7.00
C ILE A 276 19.91 -9.19 -5.62
N TYR A 277 19.49 -10.43 -5.57
CA TYR A 277 19.34 -11.20 -4.33
C TYR A 277 20.17 -12.48 -4.38
N TYR A 278 20.84 -12.78 -3.28
CA TYR A 278 21.53 -14.03 -3.08
C TYR A 278 21.20 -14.63 -1.71
N SER A 279 20.98 -15.93 -1.66
CA SER A 279 20.79 -16.68 -0.41
C SER A 279 21.50 -18.02 -0.48
N VAL A 280 22.15 -18.41 0.62
CA VAL A 280 22.85 -19.68 0.76
C VAL A 280 22.52 -20.35 2.08
N ASN A 281 22.16 -21.62 2.02
CA ASN A 281 21.96 -22.47 3.19
C ASN A 281 23.30 -23.09 3.59
N LEU A 282 23.67 -22.91 4.85
CA LEU A 282 24.86 -23.47 5.47
C LEU A 282 24.52 -24.66 6.38
N PRO A 283 25.50 -25.52 6.74
CA PRO A 283 25.29 -26.59 7.70
C PRO A 283 24.69 -26.09 9.02
N HIS A 284 24.08 -27.01 9.80
CA HIS A 284 23.49 -26.73 11.12
C HIS A 284 22.32 -25.73 11.09
N ASN A 285 21.46 -25.78 10.05
CA ASN A 285 20.28 -24.94 9.90
C ASN A 285 20.57 -23.44 9.94
N GLN A 286 21.63 -23.03 9.27
CA GLN A 286 22.01 -21.64 9.10
C GLN A 286 21.69 -21.18 7.68
N ASN A 287 21.39 -19.88 7.53
CA ASN A 287 21.17 -19.26 6.23
C ASN A 287 21.74 -17.85 6.24
N ILE A 288 22.42 -17.48 5.17
CA ILE A 288 22.88 -16.11 4.90
C ILE A 288 22.15 -15.60 3.66
N MET A 289 21.69 -14.37 3.73
CA MET A 289 21.02 -13.69 2.63
C MET A 289 21.62 -12.30 2.42
N ALA A 290 21.68 -11.88 1.18
CA ALA A 290 22.07 -10.53 0.79
C ALA A 290 21.14 -10.02 -0.31
N ASN A 291 20.88 -8.72 -0.32
CA ASN A 291 20.10 -8.04 -1.34
C ASN A 291 20.74 -6.69 -1.65
N LEU A 292 20.84 -6.36 -2.93
CA LEU A 292 21.33 -5.07 -3.41
C LEU A 292 20.33 -4.54 -4.43
N VAL A 293 19.84 -3.31 -4.21
CA VAL A 293 18.90 -2.64 -5.10
C VAL A 293 19.45 -1.27 -5.48
N GLY A 294 19.59 -1.03 -6.77
CA GLY A 294 19.91 0.27 -7.34
C GLY A 294 18.69 0.81 -8.09
N THR A 295 18.28 2.05 -7.81
CA THR A 295 17.13 2.70 -8.43
C THR A 295 17.51 4.10 -8.90
N TYR A 296 17.08 4.45 -10.12
CA TYR A 296 17.04 5.81 -10.62
C TYR A 296 15.58 6.24 -10.74
N ILE A 297 15.27 7.46 -10.33
CA ILE A 297 13.94 8.06 -10.51
C ILE A 297 14.15 9.40 -11.24
N GLY A 298 13.57 9.52 -12.44
CA GLY A 298 13.52 10.78 -13.20
C GLY A 298 12.07 11.25 -13.27
N THR A 299 11.81 12.48 -12.85
CA THR A 299 10.47 13.08 -12.78
C THR A 299 10.44 14.40 -13.53
N ASP A 300 9.51 14.53 -14.49
CA ASP A 300 9.14 15.79 -15.14
C ASP A 300 7.76 16.20 -14.60
N TYR A 301 7.69 17.20 -13.75
CA TYR A 301 6.45 17.70 -13.18
C TYR A 301 6.19 19.15 -13.57
N LYS A 302 4.96 19.46 -14.01
CA LYS A 302 4.53 20.82 -14.33
C LYS A 302 3.17 21.10 -13.72
N TYR A 303 3.08 22.19 -12.98
CA TYR A 303 1.84 22.74 -12.46
C TYR A 303 1.68 24.16 -12.98
N LEU A 304 0.59 24.41 -13.69
CA LEU A 304 0.23 25.71 -14.25
C LEU A 304 -1.10 26.12 -13.64
N MET A 305 -1.21 27.35 -13.16
CA MET A 305 -2.43 27.92 -12.61
C MET A 305 -2.64 29.31 -13.24
N SER A 306 -3.78 29.48 -13.89
CA SER A 306 -4.17 30.77 -14.49
C SER A 306 -5.53 31.20 -13.97
N ASN A 307 -5.66 32.46 -13.59
CA ASN A 307 -6.86 33.06 -13.05
C ASN A 307 -7.37 34.14 -14.02
N TYR A 308 -8.60 34.02 -14.46
CA TYR A 308 -9.23 34.90 -15.43
C TYR A 308 -10.44 35.61 -14.84
N LEU A 309 -10.84 36.76 -15.37
CA LEU A 309 -12.16 37.30 -15.16
C LEU A 309 -13.19 36.36 -15.81
N PHE A 310 -14.22 35.93 -15.04
CA PHE A 310 -15.23 35.07 -15.62
C PHE A 310 -16.09 35.80 -16.62
N ASN A 311 -16.25 35.23 -17.82
CA ASN A 311 -17.03 35.81 -18.92
C ASN A 311 -17.92 34.71 -19.53
N GLU A 312 -19.20 34.68 -19.14
CA GLU A 312 -20.28 33.78 -19.61
C GLU A 312 -19.99 32.31 -19.52
N SER A 313 -18.79 31.86 -19.90
CA SER A 313 -18.36 30.45 -19.84
C SER A 313 -16.85 30.31 -19.61
N PRO A 314 -16.36 29.11 -19.19
CA PRO A 314 -14.93 28.80 -19.13
C PRO A 314 -14.18 29.07 -20.43
N GLU A 315 -14.77 28.66 -21.57
CA GLU A 315 -14.17 28.80 -22.90
C GLU A 315 -14.05 30.26 -23.36
N GLN A 316 -14.95 31.13 -22.92
CA GLN A 316 -14.86 32.56 -23.21
C GLN A 316 -13.87 33.25 -22.28
N SER A 317 -13.84 32.83 -21.01
CA SER A 317 -12.95 33.44 -20.00
C SER A 317 -11.47 33.27 -20.36
N VAL A 318 -11.03 32.11 -20.87
CA VAL A 318 -9.63 31.88 -21.28
C VAL A 318 -9.19 32.63 -22.55
N LYS A 319 -10.09 33.31 -23.24
CA LYS A 319 -9.73 34.19 -24.39
C LYS A 319 -9.23 35.57 -23.95
N SER A 320 -9.45 35.97 -22.71
CA SER A 320 -8.91 37.18 -22.12
C SER A 320 -7.51 36.96 -21.58
N GLU A 321 -6.78 38.04 -21.36
CA GLU A 321 -5.53 37.99 -20.61
C GLU A 321 -5.81 37.54 -19.17
N PRO A 322 -4.99 36.63 -18.58
CA PRO A 322 -5.15 36.22 -17.22
C PRO A 322 -4.89 37.37 -16.23
N LEU A 323 -5.67 37.42 -15.17
CA LEU A 323 -5.44 38.33 -14.04
C LEU A 323 -4.17 37.98 -13.28
N SER A 324 -3.86 36.68 -13.19
CA SER A 324 -2.63 36.17 -12.61
C SER A 324 -2.30 34.80 -13.19
N ASP A 325 -1.01 34.54 -13.38
CA ASP A 325 -0.44 33.27 -13.76
C ASP A 325 0.59 32.83 -12.74
N TYR A 326 0.58 31.54 -12.44
CA TYR A 326 1.58 30.89 -11.62
C TYR A 326 2.01 29.59 -12.29
N SER A 327 3.31 29.37 -12.35
CA SER A 327 3.89 28.13 -12.84
C SER A 327 4.90 27.55 -11.85
N TYR A 328 4.85 26.24 -11.68
CA TYR A 328 5.77 25.46 -10.87
C TYR A 328 6.19 24.25 -11.70
N ILE A 329 7.45 24.23 -12.07
CA ILE A 329 8.03 23.18 -12.91
C ILE A 329 9.16 22.55 -12.10
N ALA A 330 9.18 21.23 -12.00
CA ALA A 330 10.23 20.48 -11.33
C ALA A 330 10.79 19.38 -12.24
N ASP A 331 12.10 19.43 -12.51
CA ASP A 331 12.89 18.35 -13.10
C ASP A 331 13.65 17.67 -11.96
N GLY A 332 13.23 16.46 -11.63
CA GLY A 332 13.75 15.70 -10.49
C GLY A 332 14.58 14.50 -10.92
N ARG A 333 15.73 14.31 -10.25
CA ARG A 333 16.63 13.17 -10.43
C ARG A 333 17.00 12.61 -9.09
N LYS A 334 16.70 11.34 -8.86
CA LYS A 334 17.10 10.64 -7.64
C LYS A 334 17.84 9.36 -7.96
N TYR A 335 18.97 9.18 -7.31
CA TYR A 335 19.76 7.96 -7.30
C TYR A 335 19.69 7.32 -5.92
N SER A 336 19.35 6.04 -5.86
CA SER A 336 19.21 5.30 -4.60
C SER A 336 19.94 3.98 -4.69
N LEU A 337 20.65 3.60 -3.62
CA LEU A 337 21.26 2.30 -3.45
C LEU A 337 20.90 1.76 -2.06
N ILE A 338 20.37 0.53 -2.03
CA ILE A 338 19.99 -0.17 -0.79
C ILE A 338 20.73 -1.50 -0.76
N GLY A 339 21.56 -1.70 0.26
CA GLY A 339 22.21 -2.97 0.55
C GLY A 339 21.70 -3.55 1.87
N GLU A 340 21.29 -4.81 1.89
CA GLU A 340 20.84 -5.52 3.09
C GLU A 340 21.47 -6.89 3.19
N ALA A 341 21.94 -7.26 4.39
CA ALA A 341 22.43 -8.60 4.71
C ALA A 341 21.72 -9.13 5.96
N MET A 342 21.38 -10.42 5.96
CA MET A 342 20.71 -11.07 7.06
C MET A 342 21.25 -12.49 7.29
N TYR A 343 21.46 -12.82 8.56
CA TYR A 343 21.82 -14.16 9.04
C TYR A 343 20.67 -14.72 9.86
N THR A 344 20.33 -15.99 9.64
CA THR A 344 19.32 -16.72 10.42
C THR A 344 19.91 -18.07 10.87
N LYS A 345 19.72 -18.42 12.15
CA LYS A 345 20.03 -19.71 12.71
C LYS A 345 18.81 -20.29 13.38
N THR A 346 18.36 -21.45 12.90
CA THR A 346 17.24 -22.19 13.48
C THR A 346 17.77 -23.25 14.44
N MET A 347 17.28 -23.22 15.68
CA MET A 347 17.54 -24.19 16.75
C MET A 347 16.26 -24.99 17.02
N LYS A 348 16.31 -26.03 17.88
CA LYS A 348 15.15 -26.92 18.11
C LYS A 348 13.85 -26.18 18.49
N LYS A 349 13.92 -25.16 19.37
CA LYS A 349 12.73 -24.43 19.86
C LYS A 349 12.80 -22.93 19.64
N THR A 350 13.89 -22.46 19.03
CA THR A 350 14.19 -21.02 18.92
C THR A 350 14.82 -20.74 17.58
N ALA A 351 14.53 -19.59 16.98
CA ALA A 351 15.25 -19.07 15.82
C ALA A 351 15.83 -17.71 16.17
N PHE A 352 17.09 -17.51 15.82
CA PHE A 352 17.80 -16.24 15.93
C PHE A 352 17.97 -15.65 14.52
N THR A 353 17.67 -14.36 14.38
CA THR A 353 17.89 -13.60 13.14
C THR A 353 18.60 -12.31 13.48
N ALA A 354 19.65 -11.96 12.72
CA ALA A 354 20.30 -10.66 12.81
C ALA A 354 20.54 -10.14 11.39
N GLY A 355 20.53 -8.82 11.23
CA GLY A 355 20.74 -8.21 9.92
C GLY A 355 21.13 -6.75 10.01
N ALA A 356 21.61 -6.25 8.88
CA ALA A 356 21.92 -4.84 8.68
C ALA A 356 21.45 -4.41 7.29
N ARG A 357 20.85 -3.21 7.19
CA ARG A 357 20.47 -2.56 5.96
C ARG A 357 21.06 -1.16 5.92
N TYR A 358 21.74 -0.85 4.83
CA TYR A 358 22.21 0.49 4.53
C TYR A 358 21.52 1.00 3.28
N SER A 359 20.97 2.18 3.34
CA SER A 359 20.37 2.88 2.20
C SER A 359 20.98 4.26 2.06
N VAL A 360 21.34 4.62 0.84
CA VAL A 360 21.83 5.94 0.47
C VAL A 360 21.02 6.46 -0.70
N SER A 361 20.63 7.73 -0.65
CA SER A 361 20.01 8.39 -1.79
C SER A 361 20.55 9.81 -1.96
N ARG A 362 20.58 10.24 -3.24
CA ARG A 362 20.97 11.58 -3.67
C ARG A 362 19.85 12.07 -4.59
N THR A 363 19.24 13.17 -4.22
CA THR A 363 18.13 13.79 -4.93
C THR A 363 18.53 15.18 -5.37
N GLU A 364 18.31 15.49 -6.63
CA GLU A 364 18.54 16.77 -7.27
C GLU A 364 17.23 17.18 -7.93
N ASN A 365 16.63 18.27 -7.50
CA ASN A 365 15.40 18.82 -8.07
C ASN A 365 15.67 20.24 -8.51
N ASP A 366 15.54 20.49 -9.81
CA ASP A 366 15.64 21.80 -10.44
C ASP A 366 14.23 22.37 -10.56
N TYR A 367 13.95 23.46 -9.85
CA TYR A 367 12.66 24.13 -9.87
C TYR A 367 12.73 25.39 -10.71
N SER A 368 11.73 25.57 -11.57
CA SER A 368 11.60 26.73 -12.44
C SER A 368 10.15 27.19 -12.58
N GLY A 369 9.94 28.30 -13.26
CA GLY A 369 8.64 28.93 -13.44
C GLY A 369 8.56 30.24 -12.66
N THR A 370 7.52 30.44 -11.85
CA THR A 370 7.38 31.70 -11.07
C THR A 370 8.48 31.87 -10.03
N ASN A 371 8.98 30.76 -9.48
CA ASN A 371 10.13 30.74 -8.57
C ASN A 371 11.19 29.80 -9.13
N GLU A 372 12.45 30.22 -9.11
CA GLU A 372 13.60 29.40 -9.53
C GLU A 372 14.46 29.06 -8.32
N THR A 373 14.74 27.77 -8.13
CA THR A 373 15.63 27.29 -7.08
C THR A 373 16.04 25.84 -7.34
N ASP A 374 17.18 25.45 -6.79
CA ASP A 374 17.67 24.07 -6.81
C ASP A 374 17.60 23.47 -5.41
N ALA A 375 17.21 22.21 -5.31
CA ALA A 375 17.20 21.47 -4.07
C ALA A 375 18.02 20.20 -4.18
N HIS A 376 19.08 20.10 -3.38
CA HIS A 376 19.92 18.91 -3.28
C HIS A 376 19.73 18.27 -1.92
N LEU A 377 19.29 17.02 -1.91
CA LEU A 377 19.11 16.28 -0.67
C LEU A 377 19.93 14.99 -0.66
N ASN A 378 20.73 14.83 0.38
CA ASN A 378 21.49 13.62 0.67
C ASN A 378 20.88 12.92 1.88
N SER A 379 20.57 11.64 1.73
CA SER A 379 20.02 10.82 2.81
C SER A 379 20.77 9.50 2.93
N ASP A 380 21.24 9.20 4.13
CA ASP A 380 21.90 7.97 4.49
C ASP A 380 21.18 7.34 5.70
N ASN A 381 20.87 6.06 5.64
CA ASN A 381 20.24 5.34 6.75
C ASN A 381 20.89 3.97 6.93
N LEU A 382 21.44 3.72 8.13
CA LEU A 382 21.90 2.41 8.57
C LEU A 382 20.94 1.85 9.60
N TYR A 383 20.36 0.71 9.33
CA TYR A 383 19.50 -0.02 10.25
C TYR A 383 20.11 -1.37 10.58
N MET A 384 20.35 -1.65 11.85
CA MET A 384 20.82 -2.93 12.37
C MET A 384 19.76 -3.51 13.30
N PHE A 385 19.58 -4.82 13.26
CA PHE A 385 18.60 -5.50 14.12
C PHE A 385 19.02 -6.90 14.51
N ALA A 386 18.49 -7.35 15.65
CA ALA A 386 18.53 -8.74 16.10
C ALA A 386 17.18 -9.15 16.66
N GLN A 387 16.75 -10.38 16.38
CA GLN A 387 15.46 -10.94 16.80
C GLN A 387 15.64 -12.36 17.26
N LEU A 388 14.96 -12.69 18.34
CA LEU A 388 14.79 -14.05 18.86
C LEU A 388 13.32 -14.41 18.84
N GLN A 389 12.97 -15.55 18.26
CA GLN A 389 11.60 -16.07 18.29
C GLN A 389 11.59 -17.52 18.71
N GLY A 390 10.55 -17.93 19.43
CA GLY A 390 10.46 -19.29 19.91
C GLY A 390 9.19 -19.60 20.68
N ASN A 391 9.23 -20.74 21.36
CA ASN A 391 8.12 -21.23 22.18
C ASN A 391 8.60 -21.52 23.62
N LEU A 392 7.87 -20.98 24.59
CA LEU A 392 8.01 -21.21 26.00
C LEU A 392 6.72 -21.87 26.50
N SER A 393 6.64 -23.21 26.42
CA SER A 393 5.44 -23.98 26.76
C SER A 393 4.22 -23.58 25.93
N VAL A 394 3.22 -22.92 26.53
CA VAL A 394 1.98 -22.48 25.85
C VAL A 394 2.08 -21.10 25.21
N ILE A 395 3.19 -20.38 25.44
CA ILE A 395 3.41 -19.02 24.93
C ILE A 395 4.44 -19.05 23.82
N ASN A 396 4.07 -18.56 22.63
CA ASN A 396 5.02 -18.24 21.58
C ASN A 396 5.45 -16.78 21.73
N TYR A 397 6.74 -16.51 21.55
CA TYR A 397 7.31 -15.19 21.65
C TYR A 397 8.13 -14.80 20.42
N GLN A 398 8.19 -13.52 20.15
CA GLN A 398 9.08 -12.87 19.21
C GLN A 398 9.56 -11.57 19.86
N ALA A 399 10.85 -11.49 20.17
CA ALA A 399 11.45 -10.33 20.78
C ALA A 399 12.60 -9.85 19.91
N GLY A 400 12.66 -8.58 19.63
CA GLY A 400 13.67 -7.98 18.77
C GLY A 400 14.10 -6.60 19.26
N ILE A 401 15.31 -6.23 18.93
CA ILE A 401 15.83 -4.88 19.09
C ILE A 401 16.52 -4.45 17.80
N GLY A 402 16.23 -3.22 17.36
CA GLY A 402 16.89 -2.58 16.24
C GLY A 402 17.51 -1.26 16.67
N ALA A 403 18.47 -0.77 15.88
CA ALA A 403 19.05 0.55 15.99
C ALA A 403 19.20 1.16 14.60
N SER A 404 18.71 2.38 14.41
CA SER A 404 18.89 3.15 13.18
C SER A 404 19.81 4.32 13.42
N TYR A 405 20.77 4.50 12.53
CA TYR A 405 21.47 5.76 12.34
C TYR A 405 20.96 6.41 11.06
N THR A 406 20.47 7.62 11.17
CA THR A 406 19.97 8.39 10.04
C THR A 406 20.73 9.70 9.94
N SER A 407 21.13 10.04 8.71
CA SER A 407 21.79 11.28 8.35
C SER A 407 21.06 11.87 7.14
N ILE A 408 20.54 13.09 7.26
CA ILE A 408 19.91 13.83 6.16
C ILE A 408 20.54 15.21 6.11
N HIS A 409 20.94 15.64 4.89
CA HIS A 409 21.55 16.92 4.64
C HIS A 409 20.96 17.58 3.39
N GLN A 410 20.57 18.85 3.54
CA GLN A 410 20.13 19.72 2.46
C GLN A 410 20.95 21.01 2.50
N GLY A 411 21.88 21.17 1.57
CA GLY A 411 22.87 22.26 1.63
C GLY A 411 23.67 22.19 2.93
N GLU A 412 23.70 23.32 3.66
CA GLU A 412 24.39 23.44 4.94
C GLU A 412 23.57 22.92 6.15
N THR A 413 22.28 22.66 5.95
CA THR A 413 21.41 22.17 7.02
C THR A 413 21.28 20.65 6.99
N GLY A 414 21.23 20.04 8.17
CA GLY A 414 21.06 18.61 8.26
C GLY A 414 20.99 18.13 9.71
N PHE A 415 20.69 16.86 9.87
CA PHE A 415 20.71 16.22 11.17
C PHE A 415 21.23 14.78 11.09
N ASN A 416 21.77 14.33 12.22
CA ASN A 416 22.21 12.97 12.45
C ASN A 416 21.56 12.44 13.73
N LYS A 417 20.96 11.25 13.69
CA LYS A 417 20.25 10.70 14.84
C LYS A 417 20.36 9.18 14.93
N TRP A 418 20.65 8.68 16.14
CA TRP A 418 20.48 7.28 16.50
C TRP A 418 19.12 7.07 17.15
N THR A 419 18.46 5.96 16.83
CA THR A 419 17.17 5.60 17.43
C THR A 419 17.11 4.10 17.68
N ALA A 420 16.74 3.71 18.90
CA ALA A 420 16.44 2.32 19.24
C ALA A 420 15.01 1.96 18.82
N ARG A 421 14.80 0.70 18.38
CA ARG A 421 13.50 0.19 17.89
C ARG A 421 13.22 -1.17 18.50
N PRO A 422 12.73 -1.24 19.74
CA PRO A 422 12.32 -2.50 20.36
C PRO A 422 11.00 -3.01 19.76
N GLN A 423 10.85 -4.34 19.72
CA GLN A 423 9.62 -5.03 19.36
C GLN A 423 9.41 -6.26 20.20
N LEU A 424 8.19 -6.48 20.68
CA LEU A 424 7.78 -7.66 21.41
C LEU A 424 6.43 -8.14 20.90
N SER A 425 6.32 -9.46 20.65
CA SER A 425 5.04 -10.11 20.38
C SER A 425 4.94 -11.40 21.20
N LEU A 426 3.81 -11.58 21.85
CA LEU A 426 3.47 -12.74 22.63
C LEU A 426 2.15 -13.33 22.12
N SER A 427 2.09 -14.64 21.94
CA SER A 427 0.83 -15.28 21.53
C SER A 427 0.63 -16.64 22.18
N THR A 428 -0.64 -17.02 22.31
CA THR A 428 -1.03 -18.32 22.84
C THR A 428 -2.24 -18.91 22.12
N SER A 429 -2.28 -20.25 22.04
CA SER A 429 -3.43 -21.05 21.60
C SER A 429 -3.82 -22.04 22.68
N ALA A 430 -3.55 -21.76 23.96
CA ALA A 430 -3.83 -22.67 25.09
C ALA A 430 -5.33 -22.99 25.23
N ILE A 431 -6.21 -22.10 24.77
CA ILE A 431 -7.65 -22.30 24.73
C ILE A 431 -8.01 -22.86 23.35
N LYS A 432 -8.73 -23.96 23.31
CA LYS A 432 -9.15 -24.62 22.06
C LYS A 432 -9.89 -23.65 21.14
N ASN A 433 -9.47 -23.60 19.87
CA ASN A 433 -10.04 -22.73 18.82
C ASN A 433 -9.86 -21.21 19.07
N VAL A 434 -9.21 -20.80 20.15
CA VAL A 434 -8.93 -19.39 20.45
C VAL A 434 -7.43 -19.12 20.30
N PHE A 435 -7.11 -18.03 19.60
CA PHE A 435 -5.75 -17.51 19.48
C PHE A 435 -5.72 -16.07 20.01
N ILE A 436 -4.82 -15.80 20.93
CA ILE A 436 -4.63 -14.47 21.52
C ILE A 436 -3.22 -14.01 21.20
N ARG A 437 -3.06 -12.75 20.76
CA ARG A 437 -1.76 -12.15 20.51
C ARG A 437 -1.72 -10.68 20.98
N TYR A 438 -0.69 -10.37 21.72
CA TYR A 438 -0.25 -9.02 22.00
C TYR A 438 0.97 -8.68 21.14
N SER A 439 1.04 -7.47 20.59
CA SER A 439 2.20 -6.94 19.86
C SER A 439 2.46 -5.50 20.27
N GLY A 440 3.70 -5.18 20.60
CA GLY A 440 4.18 -3.84 20.90
C GLY A 440 5.45 -3.54 20.10
N SER A 441 5.53 -2.35 19.48
CA SER A 441 6.70 -1.92 18.73
C SER A 441 6.90 -0.42 18.80
N MET A 442 8.16 0.01 18.67
CA MET A 442 8.56 1.39 18.48
C MET A 442 9.19 1.53 17.09
N GLY A 443 8.72 2.51 16.32
CA GLY A 443 9.24 2.88 15.01
C GLY A 443 9.81 4.30 15.03
N GLN A 444 10.64 4.62 14.03
CA GLN A 444 11.08 5.97 13.72
C GLN A 444 10.48 6.37 12.39
N ASN A 445 9.99 7.60 12.30
CA ASN A 445 9.46 8.18 11.08
C ASN A 445 10.31 9.39 10.69
N MET A 446 10.65 9.44 9.40
CA MET A 446 11.49 10.48 8.83
C MET A 446 10.62 11.54 8.17
N PRO A 447 11.00 12.81 8.15
CA PRO A 447 10.39 13.77 7.24
C PRO A 447 10.60 13.32 5.79
N SER A 448 9.58 13.47 4.95
CA SER A 448 9.70 13.22 3.52
C SER A 448 10.52 14.31 2.83
N LEU A 449 11.06 14.01 1.65
CA LEU A 449 11.82 14.99 0.87
C LEU A 449 10.99 16.24 0.57
N SER A 450 9.73 16.06 0.17
CA SER A 450 8.80 17.15 -0.11
C SER A 450 8.45 18.00 1.13
N GLN A 451 8.53 17.44 2.34
CA GLN A 451 8.34 18.20 3.58
C GLN A 451 9.55 19.07 3.95
N LEU A 452 10.75 18.63 3.56
CA LEU A 452 12.00 19.36 3.84
C LEU A 452 12.27 20.46 2.82
N THR A 453 11.80 20.31 1.57
CA THR A 453 12.10 21.25 0.47
C THR A 453 11.29 22.53 0.59
N GLU A 454 11.96 23.64 0.90
CA GLU A 454 11.35 24.97 1.03
C GLU A 454 11.16 25.63 -0.34
N VAL A 455 10.18 25.11 -1.10
CA VAL A 455 9.72 25.66 -2.36
C VAL A 455 8.23 25.92 -2.27
N LYS A 456 7.84 27.20 -2.33
CA LYS A 456 6.45 27.61 -2.17
C LYS A 456 5.62 27.19 -3.38
N GLN A 457 4.58 26.40 -3.13
CA GLN A 457 3.64 25.93 -4.15
C GLN A 457 2.25 26.48 -3.86
N TYR A 458 1.68 27.24 -4.80
CA TYR A 458 0.33 27.77 -4.67
C TYR A 458 -0.70 26.69 -5.05
N MET A 459 -1.63 26.39 -4.15
CA MET A 459 -2.80 25.55 -4.43
C MET A 459 -3.91 26.33 -5.12
N ASN A 460 -4.05 27.59 -4.73
CA ASN A 460 -4.84 28.64 -5.34
C ASN A 460 -4.22 29.98 -4.96
N GLU A 461 -4.82 31.09 -5.36
CA GLU A 461 -4.29 32.44 -5.10
C GLU A 461 -4.18 32.82 -3.60
N ALA A 462 -4.94 32.15 -2.74
CA ALA A 462 -5.03 32.47 -1.30
C ALA A 462 -4.38 31.40 -0.40
N VAL A 463 -3.98 30.23 -0.93
CA VAL A 463 -3.40 29.12 -0.18
C VAL A 463 -2.15 28.60 -0.87
N ALA A 464 -1.07 28.55 -0.14
CA ALA A 464 0.18 27.93 -0.58
C ALA A 464 0.61 26.82 0.38
N TYR A 465 1.44 25.93 -0.12
CA TYR A 465 2.21 24.99 0.65
C TYR A 465 3.69 25.41 0.61
N ASP A 466 4.38 25.24 1.74
CA ASP A 466 5.83 25.44 1.85
C ASP A 466 6.45 24.31 2.66
N GLY A 467 7.72 23.98 2.41
CA GLY A 467 8.44 22.98 3.19
C GLY A 467 9.03 23.55 4.47
N ASN A 468 9.76 22.72 5.21
CA ASN A 468 10.46 23.12 6.43
C ASN A 468 11.72 22.27 6.62
N ARG A 469 12.87 22.83 6.31
CA ARG A 469 14.18 22.15 6.47
C ARG A 469 14.55 21.82 7.91
N ASN A 470 13.89 22.44 8.90
CA ASN A 470 14.16 22.26 10.33
C ASN A 470 13.39 21.08 10.94
N LEU A 471 12.69 20.29 10.15
CA LEU A 471 11.97 19.11 10.63
C LEU A 471 12.93 18.07 11.18
N THR A 472 12.52 17.45 12.28
CA THR A 472 13.25 16.35 12.89
C THR A 472 12.47 15.04 12.83
N PRO A 473 13.15 13.88 12.78
CA PRO A 473 12.49 12.59 12.90
C PRO A 473 11.76 12.44 14.24
N TYR A 474 10.64 11.75 14.22
CA TYR A 474 9.84 11.44 15.40
C TYR A 474 9.67 9.94 15.60
N ASN A 475 9.42 9.54 16.84
CA ASN A 475 9.14 8.14 17.17
C ASN A 475 7.64 7.87 17.16
N SER A 476 7.27 6.62 16.85
CA SER A 476 5.89 6.14 16.98
C SER A 476 5.84 4.84 17.77
N TYR A 477 4.79 4.70 18.56
CA TYR A 477 4.53 3.54 19.42
C TYR A 477 3.24 2.86 18.95
N ASN A 478 3.36 1.58 18.62
CA ASN A 478 2.24 0.76 18.19
C ASN A 478 2.01 -0.35 19.21
N ASN A 479 0.78 -0.49 19.67
CA ASN A 479 0.36 -1.59 20.52
C ASN A 479 -0.94 -2.18 19.99
N SER A 480 -1.05 -3.51 19.99
CA SER A 480 -2.28 -4.19 19.60
C SER A 480 -2.50 -5.46 20.40
N LEU A 481 -3.76 -5.69 20.73
CA LEU A 481 -4.25 -6.95 21.31
C LEU A 481 -5.28 -7.54 20.37
N MET A 482 -5.05 -8.76 19.93
CA MET A 482 -5.93 -9.50 19.04
C MET A 482 -6.41 -10.77 19.73
N VAL A 483 -7.72 -11.01 19.64
CA VAL A 483 -8.36 -12.28 20.01
C VAL A 483 -9.08 -12.80 18.78
N SER A 484 -8.83 -14.04 18.42
CA SER A 484 -9.56 -14.68 17.34
C SER A 484 -10.09 -16.05 17.75
N TRP A 485 -11.31 -16.35 17.32
CA TRP A 485 -12.01 -17.60 17.55
C TRP A 485 -12.36 -18.22 16.20
N SER A 486 -11.86 -19.45 15.95
CA SER A 486 -11.98 -20.13 14.67
C SER A 486 -12.73 -21.45 14.81
N MET A 487 -13.78 -21.61 14.00
CA MET A 487 -14.58 -22.82 13.87
C MET A 487 -14.71 -23.21 12.39
N PRO A 488 -15.07 -24.44 12.03
CA PRO A 488 -15.16 -24.83 10.61
C PRO A 488 -16.08 -23.96 9.75
N PHE A 489 -17.12 -23.37 10.36
CA PHE A 489 -18.15 -22.58 9.66
C PHE A 489 -18.00 -21.06 9.86
N PHE A 490 -17.15 -20.61 10.79
CA PHE A 490 -16.83 -19.19 10.96
C PHE A 490 -15.42 -18.95 11.51
N ASP A 491 -14.88 -17.77 11.20
CA ASP A 491 -13.75 -17.14 11.91
C ASP A 491 -14.20 -15.78 12.41
N PHE A 492 -13.99 -15.51 13.70
CA PHE A 492 -14.21 -14.22 14.31
C PHE A 492 -12.89 -13.67 14.84
N ARG A 493 -12.62 -12.40 14.61
CA ARG A 493 -11.45 -11.68 15.15
C ARG A 493 -11.89 -10.35 15.72
N LEU A 494 -11.42 -10.05 16.92
CA LEU A 494 -11.51 -8.74 17.56
C LEU A 494 -10.08 -8.22 17.78
N THR A 495 -9.83 -6.97 17.36
CA THR A 495 -8.53 -6.31 17.52
C THR A 495 -8.75 -4.94 18.16
N GLY A 496 -8.04 -4.69 19.27
CA GLY A 496 -7.85 -3.35 19.82
C GLY A 496 -6.44 -2.85 19.48
N SER A 497 -6.29 -1.67 18.92
CA SER A 497 -4.98 -1.09 18.62
C SER A 497 -4.89 0.36 19.09
N TRP A 498 -3.67 0.74 19.47
CA TRP A 498 -3.31 2.07 19.92
C TRP A 498 -2.01 2.47 19.26
N TYR A 499 -2.07 3.55 18.48
CA TYR A 499 -0.94 4.24 17.87
C TYR A 499 -0.75 5.58 18.59
N TYR A 500 0.49 5.89 18.96
CA TYR A 500 0.88 7.16 19.58
C TYR A 500 2.18 7.66 18.96
N ALA A 501 2.22 8.93 18.57
CA ALA A 501 3.43 9.56 18.04
C ALA A 501 3.60 10.96 18.65
N PRO A 502 4.54 11.13 19.58
CA PRO A 502 5.00 12.46 20.01
C PRO A 502 5.82 13.11 18.91
N ASP A 503 5.92 14.43 18.95
CA ASP A 503 6.72 15.27 18.03
C ASP A 503 6.42 14.99 16.55
N ILE A 504 5.23 14.48 16.26
CA ILE A 504 4.81 14.10 14.90
C ILE A 504 4.74 15.31 13.98
N ILE A 505 5.14 15.11 12.72
CA ILE A 505 5.07 16.13 11.69
C ILE A 505 3.64 16.28 11.20
N MET A 506 3.01 17.42 11.44
CA MET A 506 1.68 17.79 10.93
C MET A 506 1.71 19.22 10.41
N ASN A 507 0.84 19.53 9.44
CA ASN A 507 0.77 20.88 8.88
C ASN A 507 0.18 21.88 9.88
N THR A 508 0.74 23.10 9.89
CA THR A 508 0.19 24.29 10.50
C THR A 508 -0.22 25.26 9.39
N TYR A 509 -1.38 25.88 9.53
CA TYR A 509 -1.89 26.87 8.59
C TYR A 509 -1.75 28.27 9.20
N SER A 510 -0.95 29.13 8.58
CA SER A 510 -0.70 30.49 9.07
C SER A 510 -0.80 31.52 7.95
N PRO A 511 -1.34 32.71 8.22
CA PRO A 511 -1.33 33.81 7.28
C PRO A 511 0.07 34.39 7.16
N VAL A 512 0.58 34.48 5.93
CA VAL A 512 1.86 35.11 5.59
C VAL A 512 1.57 36.32 4.71
N MET A 513 1.99 37.51 5.15
CA MET A 513 1.85 38.74 4.39
C MET A 513 2.84 38.74 3.23
N GLN A 514 2.35 39.02 2.02
CA GLN A 514 3.14 39.15 0.82
C GLN A 514 3.64 40.59 0.67
N GLU A 515 4.57 40.85 -0.26
CA GLU A 515 5.14 42.16 -0.51
C GLU A 515 4.09 43.21 -0.94
N ASP A 516 3.01 42.78 -1.61
CA ASP A 516 1.90 43.62 -2.04
C ASP A 516 0.87 43.92 -0.89
N GLY A 517 1.14 43.46 0.33
CA GLY A 517 0.28 43.64 1.50
C GLY A 517 -0.88 42.62 1.59
N THR A 518 -1.01 41.72 0.65
CA THR A 518 -2.03 40.63 0.72
C THR A 518 -1.59 39.51 1.66
N TYR A 519 -2.56 38.74 2.19
CA TYR A 519 -2.25 37.54 2.99
C TYR A 519 -2.49 36.27 2.18
N VAL A 520 -1.52 35.36 2.23
CA VAL A 520 -1.62 33.98 1.75
C VAL A 520 -1.57 33.03 2.94
N ILE A 521 -2.55 32.13 3.06
CA ILE A 521 -2.51 31.06 4.07
C ILE A 521 -1.46 30.02 3.63
N THR A 522 -0.41 29.91 4.39
CA THR A 522 0.66 28.94 4.11
C THR A 522 0.50 27.71 4.98
N ALA A 523 0.33 26.55 4.35
CA ALA A 523 0.38 25.25 4.97
C ALA A 523 1.84 24.80 5.09
N ARG A 524 2.38 24.70 6.30
CA ARG A 524 3.77 24.33 6.56
C ARG A 524 3.85 23.12 7.50
N PRO A 525 4.63 22.08 7.19
CA PRO A 525 4.83 20.96 8.09
C PRO A 525 5.70 21.37 9.27
N GLU A 526 5.31 20.97 10.47
CA GLU A 526 6.02 21.26 11.73
C GLU A 526 5.97 20.04 12.65
N ASN A 527 7.00 19.88 13.50
CA ASN A 527 6.94 18.91 14.59
C ASN A 527 5.92 19.40 15.63
N GLN A 528 4.82 18.68 15.78
CA GLN A 528 3.68 19.01 16.64
C GLN A 528 3.71 18.16 17.91
N LYS A 529 2.87 18.48 18.94
CA LYS A 529 2.93 17.80 20.25
C LYS A 529 2.70 16.31 20.17
N SER A 530 1.61 15.86 19.55
CA SER A 530 1.33 14.42 19.41
C SER A 530 0.14 14.11 18.50
N PHE A 531 0.12 12.88 18.05
CA PHE A 531 -1.05 12.27 17.42
C PHE A 531 -1.32 10.91 18.05
N THR A 532 -2.61 10.64 18.31
CA THR A 532 -3.06 9.34 18.82
C THR A 532 -4.19 8.80 17.96
N GLN A 533 -4.10 7.52 17.61
CA GLN A 533 -5.20 6.79 17.00
C GLN A 533 -5.53 5.56 17.85
N LYS A 534 -6.80 5.42 18.24
CA LYS A 534 -7.34 4.25 18.93
C LYS A 534 -8.35 3.57 18.01
N THR A 535 -8.18 2.28 17.78
CA THR A 535 -9.05 1.52 16.88
C THR A 535 -9.56 0.25 17.58
N VAL A 536 -10.85 0.00 17.45
CA VAL A 536 -11.45 -1.31 17.75
C VAL A 536 -12.05 -1.82 16.46
N ALA A 537 -11.60 -3.01 16.03
CA ALA A 537 -12.02 -3.62 14.78
C ALA A 537 -12.52 -5.05 15.02
N ALA A 538 -13.63 -5.40 14.39
CA ALA A 538 -14.18 -6.76 14.37
C ALA A 538 -14.24 -7.26 12.92
N ASN A 539 -13.83 -8.52 12.71
CA ASN A 539 -13.93 -9.20 11.44
C ASN A 539 -14.62 -10.56 11.66
N LEU A 540 -15.62 -10.86 10.81
CA LEU A 540 -16.37 -12.12 10.85
C LEU A 540 -16.40 -12.72 9.46
N ILE A 541 -15.88 -13.93 9.31
CA ILE A 541 -15.95 -14.70 8.08
C ILE A 541 -16.87 -15.88 8.33
N LEU A 542 -17.96 -15.97 7.58
CA LEU A 542 -18.93 -17.04 7.61
C LEU A 542 -18.75 -17.95 6.40
N ARG A 543 -18.92 -19.25 6.59
CA ARG A 543 -18.89 -20.29 5.53
C ARG A 543 -20.19 -21.09 5.57
N PRO A 544 -21.35 -20.50 5.20
CA PRO A 544 -22.65 -21.17 5.31
C PRO A 544 -22.71 -22.47 4.48
N ILE A 545 -22.06 -22.45 3.32
CA ILE A 545 -21.92 -23.61 2.43
C ILE A 545 -20.43 -23.80 2.18
N LYS A 546 -19.88 -24.86 2.78
CA LYS A 546 -18.45 -25.17 2.72
C LYS A 546 -17.95 -25.23 1.29
N ASN A 547 -16.84 -24.50 1.00
CA ASN A 547 -16.18 -24.40 -0.30
C ASN A 547 -17.06 -23.80 -1.44
N VAL A 548 -18.27 -23.33 -1.13
CA VAL A 548 -19.20 -22.74 -2.11
C VAL A 548 -19.45 -21.26 -1.79
N LEU A 549 -19.80 -20.93 -0.56
CA LEU A 549 -20.15 -19.57 -0.17
C LEU A 549 -19.36 -19.10 1.03
N ASN A 550 -18.62 -18.01 0.85
CA ASN A 550 -17.97 -17.25 1.92
C ASN A 550 -18.61 -15.87 2.04
N ILE A 551 -18.88 -15.43 3.26
CA ILE A 551 -19.36 -14.08 3.57
C ILE A 551 -18.36 -13.46 4.55
N ALA A 552 -17.82 -12.30 4.24
CA ALA A 552 -16.91 -11.57 5.12
C ALA A 552 -17.54 -10.23 5.52
N LEU A 553 -17.59 -9.98 6.84
CA LEU A 553 -18.09 -8.76 7.43
C LEU A 553 -16.96 -8.12 8.24
N TYR A 554 -16.72 -6.84 8.03
CA TYR A 554 -15.74 -6.05 8.76
C TYR A 554 -16.38 -4.79 9.30
N GLY A 555 -16.05 -4.42 10.53
CA GLY A 555 -16.43 -3.15 11.13
C GLY A 555 -15.32 -2.62 12.03
N SER A 556 -15.04 -1.33 11.99
CA SER A 556 -14.12 -0.69 12.93
C SER A 556 -14.61 0.69 13.36
N TYR A 557 -14.31 1.01 14.61
CA TYR A 557 -14.42 2.35 15.17
C TYR A 557 -13.03 2.90 15.41
N ASN A 558 -12.80 4.12 14.88
CA ASN A 558 -11.52 4.81 14.97
C ASN A 558 -11.72 6.15 15.68
N ARG A 559 -10.90 6.41 16.69
CA ARG A 559 -10.81 7.70 17.35
C ARG A 559 -9.42 8.29 17.09
N TYR A 560 -9.40 9.49 16.52
CA TYR A 560 -8.21 10.28 16.22
C TYR A 560 -8.12 11.45 17.19
N GLU A 561 -6.94 11.71 17.72
CA GLU A 561 -6.65 12.84 18.61
C GLU A 561 -5.37 13.53 18.08
N SER A 562 -5.54 14.71 17.48
CA SER A 562 -4.43 15.56 17.00
C SER A 562 -4.16 16.67 18.00
N ARG A 563 -2.94 16.76 18.49
CA ARG A 563 -2.47 17.78 19.43
C ARG A 563 -1.35 18.55 18.79
N GLY A 564 -1.64 19.73 18.27
CA GLY A 564 -0.68 20.67 17.72
C GLY A 564 -0.09 21.57 18.80
N LEU A 565 0.84 22.43 18.40
CA LEU A 565 1.36 23.52 19.26
C LEU A 565 0.28 24.53 19.57
N SER A 566 -0.62 24.82 18.61
CA SER A 566 -1.66 25.83 18.72
C SER A 566 -3.08 25.30 18.57
N TYR A 567 -3.31 23.99 18.36
CA TYR A 567 -4.62 23.40 18.15
C TYR A 567 -4.80 22.05 18.88
N SER A 568 -6.05 21.62 18.99
CA SER A 568 -6.42 20.34 19.60
C SER A 568 -7.71 19.84 18.99
N HIS A 569 -7.66 18.73 18.25
CA HIS A 569 -8.81 18.13 17.58
C HIS A 569 -9.03 16.69 18.00
N ASN A 570 -10.29 16.30 18.05
CA ASN A 570 -10.74 14.92 18.19
C ASN A 570 -11.69 14.61 17.05
N PHE A 571 -11.54 13.45 16.44
CA PHE A 571 -12.38 12.99 15.35
C PHE A 571 -12.69 11.50 15.50
N ASN A 572 -13.93 11.10 15.20
CA ASN A 572 -14.36 9.71 15.26
C ASN A 572 -14.85 9.26 13.90
N ALA A 573 -14.50 8.04 13.50
CA ALA A 573 -14.90 7.49 12.21
C ALA A 573 -15.23 6.00 12.29
N TRP A 574 -16.27 5.62 11.56
CA TRP A 574 -16.65 4.22 11.35
C TRP A 574 -16.24 3.77 9.97
N ARG A 575 -15.74 2.53 9.88
CA ARG A 575 -15.51 1.83 8.62
C ARG A 575 -16.24 0.52 8.68
N TRP A 576 -16.89 0.14 7.58
CA TRP A 576 -17.49 -1.17 7.45
C TRP A 576 -17.38 -1.68 6.01
N ARG A 577 -17.38 -3.00 5.86
CA ARG A 577 -17.36 -3.71 4.59
C ARG A 577 -18.16 -4.99 4.72
N ALA A 578 -18.92 -5.34 3.68
CA ALA A 578 -19.56 -6.65 3.53
C ALA A 578 -19.18 -7.20 2.16
N SER A 579 -18.75 -8.47 2.13
CA SER A 579 -18.36 -9.15 0.89
C SER A 579 -18.94 -10.55 0.87
N ALA A 580 -19.36 -11.00 -0.30
CA ALA A 580 -19.83 -12.37 -0.55
C ALA A 580 -19.11 -12.96 -1.75
N TYR A 581 -18.69 -14.21 -1.64
CA TYR A 581 -17.96 -14.95 -2.68
C TYR A 581 -18.61 -16.30 -2.91
N LEU A 582 -19.06 -16.54 -4.12
CA LEU A 582 -19.72 -17.76 -4.55
C LEU A 582 -18.84 -18.51 -5.55
N MET A 583 -18.66 -19.81 -5.33
CA MET A 583 -17.86 -20.70 -6.19
C MET A 583 -18.71 -21.93 -6.56
N LEU A 584 -19.11 -22.03 -7.83
CA LEU A 584 -19.96 -23.10 -8.36
C LEU A 584 -19.30 -23.76 -9.57
N GLY A 585 -18.49 -24.77 -9.32
CA GLY A 585 -17.78 -25.49 -10.39
C GLY A 585 -16.79 -24.58 -11.13
N ASN A 586 -17.13 -24.18 -12.36
CA ASN A 586 -16.34 -23.28 -13.19
C ASN A 586 -16.77 -21.81 -13.06
N TRP A 587 -17.86 -21.53 -12.36
CA TRP A 587 -18.37 -20.20 -12.11
C TRP A 587 -17.84 -19.64 -10.82
N SER A 588 -17.51 -18.38 -10.81
CA SER A 588 -17.28 -17.59 -9.58
C SER A 588 -18.06 -16.28 -9.67
N ALA A 589 -18.62 -15.88 -8.54
CA ALA A 589 -19.28 -14.58 -8.40
C ALA A 589 -18.83 -13.91 -7.10
N SER A 590 -18.74 -12.58 -7.12
CA SER A 590 -18.44 -11.80 -5.92
C SER A 590 -19.27 -10.53 -5.88
N ALA A 591 -19.65 -10.15 -4.66
CA ALA A 591 -20.23 -8.86 -4.34
C ALA A 591 -19.43 -8.23 -3.22
N ASP A 592 -19.09 -6.96 -3.31
CA ASP A 592 -18.32 -6.23 -2.32
C ASP A 592 -18.87 -4.82 -2.14
N ILE A 593 -19.28 -4.47 -0.92
CA ILE A 593 -19.82 -3.16 -0.58
C ILE A 593 -19.12 -2.62 0.66
N TYR A 594 -18.75 -1.34 0.64
CA TYR A 594 -18.18 -0.65 1.79
C TYR A 594 -18.48 0.86 1.77
N ASN A 595 -18.49 1.46 2.97
CA ASN A 595 -18.64 2.91 3.10
C ASN A 595 -17.37 3.66 2.72
N ALA A 596 -17.51 4.94 2.41
CA ALA A 596 -16.38 5.85 2.28
C ALA A 596 -15.68 6.01 3.66
N PRO A 597 -14.48 5.46 3.86
CA PRO A 597 -13.80 5.59 5.14
C PRO A 597 -13.30 7.03 5.31
N LYS A 598 -13.50 7.60 6.51
CA LYS A 598 -12.95 8.90 6.87
C LYS A 598 -11.73 8.71 7.77
N SER A 599 -10.71 9.55 7.60
CA SER A 599 -9.53 9.64 8.45
C SER A 599 -9.28 11.09 8.82
N PHE A 600 -8.60 11.31 9.94
CA PHE A 600 -8.28 12.65 10.42
C PHE A 600 -6.81 12.71 10.82
N PHE A 601 -6.11 13.76 10.40
CA PHE A 601 -4.72 13.98 10.71
C PHE A 601 -4.39 15.47 10.74
N GLY A 602 -3.71 15.92 11.80
CA GLY A 602 -3.47 17.34 12.02
C GLY A 602 -4.78 18.11 12.21
N GLU A 603 -5.09 18.98 11.28
CA GLU A 603 -6.29 19.79 11.21
C GLU A 603 -7.23 19.39 10.05
N SER A 604 -6.91 18.26 9.37
CA SER A 604 -7.58 17.87 8.13
C SER A 604 -8.25 16.50 8.22
N MET A 605 -9.48 16.42 7.69
CA MET A 605 -10.20 15.18 7.43
C MET A 605 -10.11 14.83 5.95
N THR A 606 -9.86 13.57 5.66
CA THR A 606 -9.86 13.02 4.31
C THR A 606 -10.85 11.87 4.22
N GLY A 607 -11.77 11.95 3.27
CA GLY A 607 -12.69 10.88 2.91
C GLY A 607 -12.07 9.96 1.85
N GLY A 608 -12.30 8.66 2.00
CA GLY A 608 -11.93 7.66 1.01
C GLY A 608 -13.06 7.35 0.04
N GLU A 609 -12.85 6.31 -0.72
CA GLU A 609 -13.77 5.81 -1.73
C GLU A 609 -14.85 4.94 -1.10
N ARG A 610 -16.12 5.15 -1.46
CA ARG A 610 -17.19 4.17 -1.28
C ARG A 610 -17.22 3.23 -2.48
N ASN A 611 -17.76 2.04 -2.32
CA ASN A 611 -17.87 1.12 -3.44
C ASN A 611 -19.00 0.12 -3.28
N PHE A 612 -19.55 -0.31 -4.43
CA PHE A 612 -20.36 -1.51 -4.57
C PHE A 612 -19.98 -2.18 -5.88
N ASN A 613 -19.21 -3.26 -5.79
CA ASN A 613 -18.72 -4.02 -6.93
C ASN A 613 -19.46 -5.35 -7.03
N LEU A 614 -19.81 -5.72 -8.26
CA LEU A 614 -20.30 -7.04 -8.61
C LEU A 614 -19.41 -7.63 -9.71
N ASN A 615 -19.13 -8.92 -9.62
CA ASN A 615 -18.38 -9.62 -10.63
C ASN A 615 -18.91 -11.05 -10.79
N VAL A 616 -19.03 -11.51 -12.03
CA VAL A 616 -19.30 -12.91 -12.37
C VAL A 616 -18.30 -13.35 -13.42
N SER A 617 -17.67 -14.49 -13.24
CA SER A 617 -16.73 -15.05 -14.21
C SER A 617 -16.90 -16.55 -14.40
N TYR A 618 -16.54 -17.02 -15.59
CA TYR A 618 -16.56 -18.41 -16.00
C TYR A 618 -15.18 -18.83 -16.52
N LYS A 619 -14.66 -19.92 -16.00
CA LYS A 619 -13.36 -20.47 -16.36
C LYS A 619 -13.52 -21.79 -17.11
N TYR A 620 -13.05 -21.83 -18.35
CA TYR A 620 -13.00 -23.04 -19.16
C TYR A 620 -11.55 -23.37 -19.53
N LYS A 621 -11.00 -24.41 -18.93
CA LYS A 621 -9.60 -24.82 -19.10
C LYS A 621 -8.64 -23.65 -18.77
N ASN A 622 -7.99 -23.14 -19.79
CA ASN A 622 -6.98 -22.06 -19.73
C ASN A 622 -7.56 -20.66 -19.92
N LEU A 623 -8.83 -20.57 -20.34
CA LEU A 623 -9.54 -19.32 -20.63
C LEU A 623 -10.49 -19.00 -19.47
N GLN A 624 -10.46 -17.75 -19.02
CA GLN A 624 -11.48 -17.20 -18.13
C GLN A 624 -12.05 -15.93 -18.75
N VAL A 625 -13.36 -15.83 -18.73
CA VAL A 625 -14.10 -14.64 -19.14
C VAL A 625 -14.98 -14.17 -17.99
N GLY A 626 -15.16 -12.87 -17.86
CA GLY A 626 -15.99 -12.31 -16.81
C GLY A 626 -16.59 -10.99 -17.21
N VAL A 627 -17.65 -10.62 -16.51
CA VAL A 627 -18.31 -9.32 -16.59
C VAL A 627 -18.59 -8.84 -15.18
N GLY A 628 -18.48 -7.54 -14.96
CA GLY A 628 -18.76 -6.95 -13.67
C GLY A 628 -19.14 -5.48 -13.75
N GLY A 629 -19.47 -4.94 -12.58
CA GLY A 629 -19.79 -3.53 -12.39
C GLY A 629 -19.05 -2.95 -11.20
N ILE A 630 -18.60 -1.72 -11.33
CA ILE A 630 -18.04 -0.89 -10.26
C ILE A 630 -19.04 0.21 -9.96
N LEU A 631 -19.19 0.55 -8.66
CA LEU A 631 -20.12 1.57 -8.18
C LEU A 631 -21.56 1.32 -8.69
N VAL A 632 -21.99 0.07 -8.67
CA VAL A 632 -23.33 -0.33 -9.08
C VAL A 632 -24.38 0.39 -8.20
N GLY A 633 -25.34 1.06 -8.82
CA GLY A 633 -26.33 1.89 -8.12
C GLY A 633 -25.85 3.30 -7.74
N TYR A 634 -24.59 3.65 -8.02
CA TYR A 634 -24.03 4.98 -7.74
C TYR A 634 -23.81 5.77 -9.04
N ALA A 635 -24.88 6.23 -9.68
CA ALA A 635 -24.81 6.97 -10.95
C ALA A 635 -23.97 8.25 -10.88
N GLN A 636 -23.80 8.84 -9.69
CA GLN A 636 -22.96 10.02 -9.46
C GLN A 636 -21.45 9.69 -9.38
N GLY A 637 -21.08 8.43 -9.52
CA GLY A 637 -19.70 7.98 -9.44
C GLY A 637 -19.08 8.10 -8.06
N ASN A 638 -17.76 8.23 -8.02
CA ASN A 638 -17.01 8.42 -6.78
C ASN A 638 -17.11 9.85 -6.28
N ILE A 639 -17.32 10.00 -4.97
CA ILE A 639 -17.35 11.26 -4.25
C ILE A 639 -16.36 11.16 -3.11
N TYR A 640 -15.33 12.01 -3.13
CA TYR A 640 -14.32 12.13 -2.08
C TYR A 640 -14.53 13.44 -1.34
N GLU A 641 -14.75 13.37 -0.03
CA GLU A 641 -14.92 14.52 0.83
C GLU A 641 -13.59 14.85 1.52
N SER A 642 -13.30 16.14 1.67
CA SER A 642 -12.19 16.62 2.49
C SER A 642 -12.60 17.83 3.30
N SER A 643 -11.96 18.04 4.44
CA SER A 643 -12.11 19.30 5.18
C SER A 643 -10.85 19.63 5.96
N THR A 644 -10.56 20.93 6.06
CA THR A 644 -9.54 21.49 6.96
C THR A 644 -10.20 22.44 7.92
N THR A 645 -9.84 22.35 9.20
CA THR A 645 -10.39 23.20 10.25
C THR A 645 -9.25 23.76 11.09
N SER A 646 -8.67 24.85 10.59
CA SER A 646 -7.62 25.60 11.26
C SER A 646 -8.16 26.89 11.87
N ARG A 647 -7.37 27.54 12.71
CA ARG A 647 -7.66 28.87 13.25
C ARG A 647 -7.84 29.93 12.16
N TYR A 648 -7.04 29.88 11.12
CA TYR A 648 -6.99 30.90 10.05
C TYR A 648 -7.62 30.45 8.74
N TYR A 649 -7.91 29.14 8.61
CA TYR A 649 -8.42 28.55 7.39
C TYR A 649 -9.39 27.43 7.65
N LYS A 650 -10.60 27.56 7.12
CA LYS A 650 -11.58 26.47 7.05
C LYS A 650 -11.88 26.17 5.61
N ASN A 651 -11.85 24.90 5.25
CA ASN A 651 -12.17 24.45 3.90
C ASN A 651 -13.01 23.18 3.97
N THR A 652 -13.98 23.07 3.08
CA THR A 652 -14.67 21.82 2.77
C THR A 652 -14.57 21.58 1.27
N GLY A 653 -14.09 20.42 0.89
CA GLY A 653 -13.85 20.06 -0.51
C GLY A 653 -14.60 18.79 -0.90
N VAL A 654 -15.05 18.74 -2.14
CA VAL A 654 -15.65 17.56 -2.78
C VAL A 654 -14.98 17.35 -4.13
N THR A 655 -14.39 16.18 -4.32
CA THR A 655 -13.96 15.69 -5.64
C THR A 655 -14.95 14.65 -6.10
N GLN A 656 -15.55 14.85 -7.27
CA GLN A 656 -16.47 13.90 -7.89
C GLN A 656 -15.85 13.37 -9.19
N ILE A 657 -15.96 12.05 -9.42
CA ILE A 657 -15.59 11.38 -10.67
C ILE A 657 -16.82 10.60 -11.13
N LYS A 658 -17.63 11.23 -11.98
CA LYS A 658 -18.89 10.69 -12.44
C LYS A 658 -18.72 9.55 -13.45
N ASP A 659 -17.65 9.59 -14.23
CA ASP A 659 -17.26 8.54 -15.19
C ASP A 659 -17.22 7.11 -14.59
N ASN A 660 -16.97 7.00 -13.29
CA ASN A 660 -16.93 5.72 -12.59
C ASN A 660 -18.32 5.20 -12.18
N GLY A 661 -19.38 6.02 -12.33
CA GLY A 661 -20.74 5.65 -11.92
C GLY A 661 -21.33 4.52 -12.76
N ASN A 662 -21.80 3.46 -12.11
CA ASN A 662 -22.34 2.27 -12.79
C ASN A 662 -21.43 1.71 -13.89
N MET A 663 -20.11 1.77 -13.70
CA MET A 663 -19.14 1.36 -14.71
C MET A 663 -19.19 -0.15 -14.94
N ILE A 664 -19.53 -0.57 -16.15
CA ILE A 664 -19.54 -1.98 -16.57
C ILE A 664 -18.22 -2.29 -17.27
N TYR A 665 -17.64 -3.44 -16.94
CA TYR A 665 -16.39 -3.92 -17.52
C TYR A 665 -16.47 -5.40 -17.89
N PHE A 666 -15.61 -5.82 -18.81
CA PHE A 666 -15.33 -7.23 -19.06
C PHE A 666 -13.91 -7.59 -18.68
N THR A 667 -13.69 -8.85 -18.36
CA THR A 667 -12.37 -9.45 -18.13
C THR A 667 -12.15 -10.62 -19.05
N LEU A 668 -10.93 -10.72 -19.58
CA LEU A 668 -10.47 -11.86 -20.38
C LEU A 668 -9.09 -12.26 -19.87
N SER A 669 -8.89 -13.55 -19.57
CA SER A 669 -7.60 -14.07 -19.14
C SER A 669 -7.34 -15.41 -19.81
N TYR A 670 -6.14 -15.57 -20.38
CA TYR A 670 -5.70 -16.83 -20.97
C TYR A 670 -4.34 -17.20 -20.41
N ASN A 671 -4.22 -18.43 -19.86
CA ASN A 671 -3.00 -18.92 -19.22
C ASN A 671 -2.64 -20.29 -19.78
N PHE A 672 -1.39 -20.49 -20.18
CA PHE A 672 -0.89 -21.76 -20.68
C PHE A 672 0.39 -22.18 -19.99
N SER A 673 0.67 -23.48 -19.97
CA SER A 673 1.90 -23.99 -19.36
C SER A 673 2.22 -25.40 -19.82
N HIS A 674 3.52 -25.70 -19.85
CA HIS A 674 4.04 -27.03 -20.14
C HIS A 674 5.25 -27.32 -19.26
N GLY A 675 5.46 -28.59 -18.88
CA GLY A 675 6.66 -29.04 -18.14
C GLY A 675 6.38 -29.55 -16.73
N ARG A 676 7.43 -30.02 -16.03
CA ARG A 676 7.36 -30.65 -14.70
C ARG A 676 7.52 -29.61 -13.57
N LYS A 677 6.75 -29.74 -12.50
CA LYS A 677 6.78 -28.88 -11.31
C LYS A 677 7.60 -29.52 -10.19
N TYR A 678 8.33 -28.73 -9.40
CA TYR A 678 9.01 -29.13 -8.18
C TYR A 678 8.90 -28.03 -7.10
N LYS A 679 9.35 -28.34 -5.85
CA LYS A 679 9.37 -27.39 -4.75
C LYS A 679 10.47 -26.35 -5.01
N ALA A 680 10.15 -25.06 -4.80
CA ALA A 680 11.08 -23.97 -4.92
C ALA A 680 11.57 -23.49 -3.55
N ASP A 681 12.83 -23.02 -3.49
CA ASP A 681 13.33 -22.26 -2.36
C ASP A 681 12.77 -20.84 -2.38
N GLN A 682 12.69 -20.21 -1.20
CA GLN A 682 12.10 -18.91 -1.00
C GLN A 682 13.16 -17.82 -0.88
N ARG A 683 12.92 -16.67 -1.46
CA ARG A 683 13.67 -15.44 -1.22
C ARG A 683 13.12 -14.76 0.03
N ARG A 684 13.97 -14.28 0.94
CA ARG A 684 13.56 -13.68 2.22
C ARG A 684 13.87 -12.20 2.37
N LEU A 685 14.65 -11.63 1.45
CA LEU A 685 14.98 -10.21 1.42
C LEU A 685 14.46 -9.57 0.13
N SER A 686 13.91 -8.36 0.24
CA SER A 686 13.56 -7.53 -0.89
C SER A 686 13.41 -6.09 -0.42
N ASN A 687 13.93 -5.16 -1.22
CA ASN A 687 13.89 -3.72 -0.98
C ASN A 687 13.42 -3.01 -2.25
N SER A 688 12.91 -1.80 -2.11
CA SER A 688 12.55 -0.92 -3.22
C SER A 688 12.57 0.53 -2.76
N ASP A 689 12.79 1.44 -3.71
CA ASP A 689 12.63 2.88 -3.51
C ASP A 689 11.67 3.43 -4.59
N ASN A 690 10.63 4.15 -4.19
CA ASN A 690 9.60 4.71 -5.05
C ASN A 690 9.29 6.18 -4.73
N ASP A 691 10.04 6.80 -3.80
CA ASP A 691 9.84 8.21 -3.43
C ASP A 691 10.69 9.10 -4.35
N ASN A 692 10.06 9.92 -5.19
CA ASN A 692 10.73 10.86 -6.10
C ASN A 692 11.04 12.22 -5.44
N GLY A 693 10.52 12.49 -4.24
CA GLY A 693 10.77 13.73 -3.50
C GLY A 693 10.04 14.97 -4.04
N ILE A 694 9.12 14.81 -4.97
CA ILE A 694 8.27 15.87 -5.57
C ILE A 694 6.82 15.64 -5.12
N ARG A 695 6.06 16.74 -4.92
CA ARG A 695 4.65 16.68 -4.50
C ARG A 695 3.69 16.76 -5.66
#